data_4a8cb601a9d0536fea066d95760bc7bb
#
_entry.id   4a8cb601a9d0536fea066d95760bc7bb
#
_cell.length_a   1.000
_cell.length_b   1.000
_cell.length_c   1.000
_cell.angle_alpha   90.00
_cell.angle_beta   90.00
_cell.angle_gamma   90.00
#
_symmetry.space_group_name_H-M   'P 1'
#
loop_
_entity.id
_entity.type
_entity.pdbx_description
1 polymer ?
#
loop_
_entity_poly.entity_id
_entity_poly.type
_entity_poly.pdbx_seq_one_letter_code
_entity_poly.pdbx_strand_id
1 'polypeptide(L)'
;MSAVQMTMEKIKSVPVMFGEADLIKALQLMPGVQSGSEGNSGMYVRGGGPDENLFLLDGVPLYNVTHMGGFFSAFNTDAIKNVTLYKGSFPARFGGRLSAVLDVTQNNGNDRELHGNFSIGLISAKFNLEGPIVKERTTFSFSFRRTYAELFIIPAIMALNDATSDEPEGPAVAQNAKFDAGYYFYDLNAKVTHKFSDKSRLYASFYMGDDKIHGKVHTATSLDENVNLSFSNLWGNMVGSLRWNYALSPKLFLNVSAAYTQYTNNILGDVEKLASEHDRAASTVRGDYRSGIREGTLRADLDFSPNPDHNAKFGAVVTRHWFSPEVANADIDYFDSLQMNDTLHATIDIASGVILANEFSLFAEDDWAVTETFKLNYGLHLAAFKVGNSFYPSLQPRISARLMLSPDLSVKLGYARMTQYVHLLSTTSVTLPTDLWVPVTDRVEPMQSHQIAGGIFYSRSGIADFSVEAYYKSMDNLIEYKDGATFFGSYENWENLVYMGRGWSYGIEFLVQREIGKLTGWVGYTWSRTMRQFDRDGMLINNGNPFPAKYDRRHDLSIVLSYKLNDRIDVNATWVYSTGNAASLATQSYPVAQENPDEYDNGSASVNVIEGRNNYRMPDYHRLDLGVNFHRKFKRARRTINVSVYNVYNRQNPYMLYKSSRDTYRNYPSALVQLSIFPILPSFAYTLYF
;
A
#
# COMPACT_ATOMS: atom_id res chain seq x y z
N MET A 1 -4.81 19.87 -14.49
CA MET A 1 -4.29 18.85 -13.55
C MET A 1 -4.55 17.47 -14.10
N SER A 2 -3.60 16.57 -13.93
CA SER A 2 -3.76 15.14 -14.25
C SER A 2 -4.50 14.46 -13.09
N ALA A 3 -5.82 14.59 -13.06
CA ALA A 3 -6.68 13.97 -12.06
C ALA A 3 -7.56 12.92 -12.74
N VAL A 4 -7.61 11.73 -12.14
CA VAL A 4 -8.46 10.62 -12.56
C VAL A 4 -9.55 10.43 -11.52
N GLN A 5 -10.80 10.61 -11.93
CA GLN A 5 -11.95 10.24 -11.10
C GLN A 5 -12.41 8.84 -11.50
N MET A 6 -12.59 7.98 -10.51
CA MET A 6 -13.09 6.63 -10.71
C MET A 6 -14.42 6.43 -9.99
N THR A 7 -15.44 6.03 -10.73
CA THR A 7 -16.74 5.65 -10.14
C THR A 7 -16.66 4.24 -9.57
N MET A 8 -17.48 3.95 -8.57
CA MET A 8 -17.57 2.62 -7.99
C MET A 8 -18.04 1.57 -9.01
N GLU A 9 -18.83 1.96 -10.00
CA GLU A 9 -19.24 1.08 -11.09
C GLU A 9 -18.06 0.60 -11.93
N LYS A 10 -17.13 1.51 -12.27
CA LYS A 10 -15.89 1.16 -12.99
C LYS A 10 -15.01 0.22 -12.18
N ILE A 11 -14.83 0.49 -10.88
CA ILE A 11 -14.02 -0.35 -9.99
C ILE A 11 -14.62 -1.76 -9.91
N LYS A 12 -15.94 -1.87 -9.76
CA LYS A 12 -16.66 -3.15 -9.67
C LYS A 12 -16.78 -3.88 -11.01
N SER A 13 -16.48 -3.21 -12.15
CA SER A 13 -16.48 -3.84 -13.48
C SER A 13 -15.16 -4.55 -13.81
N VAL A 14 -14.08 -4.29 -13.08
CA VAL A 14 -12.82 -5.01 -13.25
C VAL A 14 -12.99 -6.45 -12.72
N PRO A 15 -12.53 -7.50 -13.47
CA PRO A 15 -12.52 -8.86 -12.97
C PRO A 15 -11.83 -8.94 -11.62
N VAL A 16 -12.45 -9.66 -10.69
CA VAL A 16 -12.08 -9.66 -9.28
C VAL A 16 -11.20 -10.87 -8.95
N MET A 17 -10.20 -10.66 -8.09
CA MET A 17 -9.43 -11.74 -7.50
C MET A 17 -10.13 -12.22 -6.22
N PHE A 18 -10.29 -13.52 -6.05
CA PHE A 18 -11.00 -14.15 -4.93
C PHE A 18 -12.45 -13.65 -4.69
N GLY A 19 -13.09 -13.08 -5.74
CA GLY A 19 -14.46 -12.59 -5.63
C GLY A 19 -14.60 -11.19 -5.02
N GLU A 20 -13.51 -10.42 -4.93
CA GLU A 20 -13.50 -9.10 -4.30
C GLU A 20 -12.99 -7.99 -5.23
N ALA A 21 -13.81 -6.94 -5.43
CA ALA A 21 -13.41 -5.74 -6.15
C ALA A 21 -12.49 -4.88 -5.28
N ASP A 22 -11.34 -4.48 -5.81
CA ASP A 22 -10.31 -3.73 -5.10
C ASP A 22 -10.03 -2.38 -5.77
N LEU A 23 -10.03 -1.30 -4.95
CA LEU A 23 -9.81 0.06 -5.42
C LEU A 23 -8.39 0.26 -5.97
N ILE A 24 -7.39 -0.15 -5.21
CA ILE A 24 -5.98 0.08 -5.60
C ILE A 24 -5.65 -0.75 -6.85
N LYS A 25 -6.12 -2.00 -6.94
CA LYS A 25 -5.94 -2.85 -8.12
C LYS A 25 -6.55 -2.22 -9.37
N ALA A 26 -7.74 -1.61 -9.25
CA ALA A 26 -8.36 -0.91 -10.38
C ALA A 26 -7.55 0.35 -10.79
N LEU A 27 -6.99 1.09 -9.84
CA LEU A 27 -6.14 2.25 -10.11
C LEU A 27 -4.79 1.86 -10.74
N GLN A 28 -4.22 0.70 -10.38
CA GLN A 28 -3.00 0.16 -10.98
C GLN A 28 -3.14 -0.17 -12.48
N LEU A 29 -4.37 -0.25 -13.01
CA LEU A 29 -4.65 -0.42 -14.44
C LEU A 29 -4.70 0.92 -15.21
N MET A 30 -4.49 2.05 -14.54
CA MET A 30 -4.43 3.36 -15.18
C MET A 30 -3.00 3.72 -15.57
N PRO A 31 -2.79 4.39 -16.72
CA PRO A 31 -1.44 4.78 -17.14
C PRO A 31 -0.77 5.70 -16.11
N GLY A 32 0.53 5.49 -15.90
CA GLY A 32 1.34 6.20 -14.91
C GLY A 32 1.19 5.69 -13.48
N VAL A 33 0.43 4.61 -13.25
CA VAL A 33 0.26 3.93 -11.96
C VAL A 33 0.71 2.49 -12.10
N GLN A 34 1.76 2.10 -11.42
CA GLN A 34 2.34 0.76 -11.52
C GLN A 34 2.16 -0.01 -10.21
N SER A 35 2.05 -1.33 -10.29
CA SER A 35 2.16 -2.23 -9.15
C SER A 35 3.64 -2.58 -8.89
N GLY A 36 3.99 -2.99 -7.67
CA GLY A 36 5.32 -3.53 -7.38
C GLY A 36 5.54 -4.90 -8.00
N SER A 37 5.27 -5.96 -7.26
CA SER A 37 5.27 -7.35 -7.73
C SER A 37 3.84 -7.84 -7.97
N GLU A 38 3.70 -9.07 -8.47
CA GLU A 38 2.39 -9.70 -8.67
C GLU A 38 1.57 -9.70 -7.37
N GLY A 39 0.30 -9.36 -7.49
CA GLY A 39 -0.60 -9.34 -6.34
C GLY A 39 -0.41 -8.16 -5.36
N ASN A 40 0.62 -7.33 -5.50
CA ASN A 40 0.89 -6.23 -4.56
C ASN A 40 -0.05 -5.03 -4.79
N SER A 41 -0.64 -4.51 -3.71
CA SER A 41 -1.41 -3.25 -3.70
C SER A 41 -0.55 -2.00 -3.47
N GLY A 42 0.79 -2.12 -3.45
CA GLY A 42 1.68 -0.96 -3.51
C GLY A 42 1.42 -0.14 -4.78
N MET A 43 1.28 1.16 -4.65
CA MET A 43 0.99 2.06 -5.76
C MET A 43 2.21 2.92 -6.05
N TYR A 44 2.77 2.78 -7.24
CA TYR A 44 3.94 3.53 -7.71
C TYR A 44 3.48 4.49 -8.81
N VAL A 45 3.49 5.78 -8.51
CA VAL A 45 2.96 6.79 -9.44
C VAL A 45 4.09 7.65 -9.98
N ARG A 46 4.25 7.63 -11.33
CA ARG A 46 5.28 8.45 -12.02
C ARG A 46 6.64 8.36 -11.34
N GLY A 47 7.08 7.14 -10.99
CA GLY A 47 8.37 6.87 -10.38
C GLY A 47 8.49 7.22 -8.90
N GLY A 48 7.40 7.52 -8.22
CA GLY A 48 7.36 7.64 -6.77
C GLY A 48 6.98 6.33 -6.09
N GLY A 49 7.53 6.09 -4.89
CA GLY A 49 7.26 4.94 -4.04
C GLY A 49 5.88 5.00 -3.37
N PRO A 50 5.46 3.92 -2.68
CA PRO A 50 4.18 3.87 -1.98
C PRO A 50 4.04 4.95 -0.90
N ASP A 51 5.11 5.25 -0.18
CA ASP A 51 5.19 6.28 0.86
C ASP A 51 5.20 7.71 0.32
N GLU A 52 5.55 7.89 -0.96
CA GLU A 52 5.49 9.17 -1.64
C GLU A 52 4.07 9.53 -2.11
N ASN A 53 3.08 8.65 -1.91
CA ASN A 53 1.67 8.90 -2.19
C ASN A 53 0.91 9.22 -0.89
N LEU A 54 0.04 10.21 -0.96
CA LEU A 54 -0.87 10.56 0.12
C LEU A 54 -2.20 9.82 -0.07
N PHE A 55 -2.48 8.87 0.79
CA PHE A 55 -3.77 8.19 0.84
C PHE A 55 -4.65 8.88 1.88
N LEU A 56 -5.79 9.40 1.45
CA LEU A 56 -6.74 10.08 2.31
C LEU A 56 -8.07 9.33 2.37
N LEU A 57 -8.58 9.14 3.57
CA LEU A 57 -9.95 8.68 3.82
C LEU A 57 -10.71 9.79 4.53
N ASP A 58 -11.73 10.38 3.85
CA ASP A 58 -12.45 11.58 4.30
C ASP A 58 -11.51 12.76 4.65
N GLY A 59 -10.37 12.88 3.95
CA GLY A 59 -9.38 13.94 4.16
C GLY A 59 -8.36 13.67 5.26
N VAL A 60 -8.34 12.48 5.87
CA VAL A 60 -7.40 12.06 6.91
C VAL A 60 -6.39 11.06 6.35
N PRO A 61 -5.09 11.20 6.62
CA PRO A 61 -4.06 10.27 6.15
C PRO A 61 -4.28 8.85 6.66
N LEU A 62 -4.09 7.87 5.77
CA LEU A 62 -4.06 6.45 6.04
C LEU A 62 -2.68 5.91 5.66
N TYR A 63 -1.97 5.24 6.58
CA TYR A 63 -0.56 4.91 6.38
C TYR A 63 -0.36 3.61 5.61
N ASN A 64 -0.66 2.48 6.16
CA ASN A 64 -0.59 1.22 5.43
C ASN A 64 -1.98 0.90 4.86
N VAL A 65 -2.12 1.02 3.53
CA VAL A 65 -3.41 0.83 2.84
C VAL A 65 -3.57 -0.59 2.28
N THR A 66 -2.84 -1.56 2.85
CA THR A 66 -2.80 -2.92 2.31
C THR A 66 -3.08 -3.97 3.38
N HIS A 67 -3.80 -5.02 2.98
CA HIS A 67 -4.02 -6.24 3.74
C HIS A 67 -3.31 -7.42 3.08
N MET A 68 -3.08 -8.48 3.86
CA MET A 68 -2.52 -9.76 3.38
C MET A 68 -1.19 -9.57 2.64
N GLY A 69 -0.26 -8.80 3.23
CA GLY A 69 1.03 -8.53 2.58
C GLY A 69 0.93 -7.81 1.24
N GLY A 70 -0.13 -7.05 1.01
CA GLY A 70 -0.35 -6.27 -0.21
C GLY A 70 -1.34 -6.85 -1.21
N PHE A 71 -1.96 -8.00 -0.95
CA PHE A 71 -2.90 -8.61 -1.89
C PHE A 71 -4.25 -7.92 -1.97
N PHE A 72 -4.69 -7.25 -0.92
CA PHE A 72 -5.92 -6.44 -0.89
C PHE A 72 -5.65 -5.05 -0.37
N SER A 73 -6.48 -4.08 -0.80
CA SER A 73 -6.45 -2.76 -0.21
C SER A 73 -7.36 -2.65 1.02
N ALA A 74 -7.00 -1.72 1.91
CA ALA A 74 -7.79 -1.35 3.09
C ALA A 74 -9.14 -0.67 2.72
N PHE A 75 -9.33 -0.35 1.45
CA PHE A 75 -10.52 0.36 0.97
C PHE A 75 -11.66 -0.61 0.64
N ASN A 76 -12.62 -0.75 1.53
CA ASN A 76 -13.86 -1.48 1.22
C ASN A 76 -14.71 -0.70 0.22
N THR A 77 -14.82 -1.21 -1.02
CA THR A 77 -15.52 -0.54 -2.12
C THR A 77 -17.01 -0.27 -1.88
N ASP A 78 -17.66 -0.97 -0.94
CA ASP A 78 -19.05 -0.74 -0.57
C ASP A 78 -19.24 0.44 0.40
N ALA A 79 -18.17 0.83 1.14
CA ALA A 79 -18.15 2.00 2.03
C ALA A 79 -17.83 3.32 1.30
N ILE A 80 -17.38 3.26 0.03
CA ILE A 80 -16.81 4.40 -0.69
C ILE A 80 -17.84 5.04 -1.63
N LYS A 81 -17.84 6.38 -1.63
CA LYS A 81 -18.66 7.21 -2.52
C LYS A 81 -17.89 7.70 -3.73
N ASN A 82 -16.74 8.34 -3.51
CA ASN A 82 -15.94 8.97 -4.56
C ASN A 82 -14.46 8.66 -4.37
N VAL A 83 -13.75 8.56 -5.49
CA VAL A 83 -12.30 8.40 -5.55
C VAL A 83 -11.73 9.36 -6.56
N THR A 84 -10.70 10.10 -6.16
CA THR A 84 -9.94 10.98 -7.04
C THR A 84 -8.45 10.73 -6.85
N LEU A 85 -7.77 10.33 -7.91
CA LEU A 85 -6.32 10.21 -7.96
C LEU A 85 -5.71 11.39 -8.69
N TYR A 86 -4.84 12.14 -8.01
CA TYR A 86 -4.01 13.19 -8.59
C TYR A 86 -2.61 12.63 -8.85
N LYS A 87 -2.20 12.54 -10.12
CA LYS A 87 -0.88 12.01 -10.53
C LYS A 87 0.17 13.13 -10.63
N GLY A 88 0.63 13.66 -9.50
CA GLY A 88 1.50 14.85 -9.45
C GLY A 88 0.76 16.15 -9.79
N SER A 89 1.44 17.29 -9.70
CA SER A 89 0.85 18.64 -9.89
C SER A 89 -0.52 18.81 -9.21
N PHE A 90 -0.67 18.21 -8.02
CA PHE A 90 -1.91 18.26 -7.26
C PHE A 90 -2.10 19.64 -6.60
N PRO A 91 -3.34 20.05 -6.25
CA PRO A 91 -3.65 21.35 -5.67
C PRO A 91 -2.85 21.69 -4.42
N ALA A 92 -2.63 22.98 -4.14
CA ALA A 92 -1.83 23.45 -3.01
C ALA A 92 -2.39 23.08 -1.64
N ARG A 93 -3.68 22.74 -1.55
CA ARG A 93 -4.34 22.25 -0.31
C ARG A 93 -3.84 20.90 0.18
N PHE A 94 -3.10 20.14 -0.64
CA PHE A 94 -2.48 18.88 -0.26
C PHE A 94 -0.97 19.08 -0.04
N GLY A 95 -0.40 18.48 1.00
CA GLY A 95 1.01 18.57 1.36
C GLY A 95 1.59 17.24 1.83
N GLY A 96 2.89 17.24 2.17
CA GLY A 96 3.54 16.14 2.90
C GLY A 96 3.89 14.90 2.10
N ARG A 97 3.71 14.90 0.75
CA ARG A 97 4.08 13.77 -0.12
C ARG A 97 4.62 14.27 -1.46
N LEU A 98 5.42 13.40 -2.16
CA LEU A 98 6.18 13.77 -3.36
C LEU A 98 5.55 13.38 -4.69
N SER A 99 4.55 12.46 -4.72
CA SER A 99 4.17 11.81 -5.96
C SER A 99 2.70 11.96 -6.32
N ALA A 100 1.81 11.40 -5.54
CA ALA A 100 0.39 11.40 -5.86
C ALA A 100 -0.47 11.64 -4.61
N VAL A 101 -1.74 11.98 -4.84
CA VAL A 101 -2.76 12.04 -3.80
C VAL A 101 -3.94 11.18 -4.23
N LEU A 102 -4.29 10.21 -3.41
CA LEU A 102 -5.52 9.44 -3.53
C LEU A 102 -6.52 9.94 -2.48
N ASP A 103 -7.53 10.67 -2.93
CA ASP A 103 -8.58 11.22 -2.07
C ASP A 103 -9.83 10.34 -2.16
N VAL A 104 -10.13 9.63 -1.07
CA VAL A 104 -11.23 8.68 -0.95
C VAL A 104 -12.26 9.22 0.03
N THR A 105 -13.50 9.35 -0.43
CA THR A 105 -14.62 9.81 0.40
C THR A 105 -15.57 8.67 0.70
N GLN A 106 -15.92 8.46 1.97
CA GLN A 106 -16.89 7.47 2.40
C GLN A 106 -18.35 7.91 2.11
N ASN A 107 -19.25 6.92 2.01
CA ASN A 107 -20.69 7.17 1.93
C ASN A 107 -21.19 7.99 3.12
N ASN A 108 -22.08 8.94 2.86
CA ASN A 108 -22.67 9.79 3.91
C ASN A 108 -23.97 9.21 4.51
N GLY A 109 -24.41 8.05 3.98
CA GLY A 109 -25.73 7.48 4.30
C GLY A 109 -26.86 8.06 3.45
N ASN A 110 -27.96 7.31 3.33
CA ASN A 110 -29.18 7.76 2.65
C ASN A 110 -30.06 8.52 3.64
N ASP A 111 -30.65 9.63 3.23
CA ASP A 111 -31.47 10.50 4.11
C ASP A 111 -32.97 10.15 4.10
N ARG A 112 -33.40 9.22 3.25
CA ARG A 112 -34.82 8.88 3.04
C ARG A 112 -35.17 7.44 3.41
N GLU A 113 -34.36 6.48 2.93
CA GLU A 113 -34.65 5.05 3.02
C GLU A 113 -33.43 4.28 3.51
N LEU A 114 -33.69 3.13 4.12
CA LEU A 114 -32.68 2.18 4.53
C LEU A 114 -32.26 1.35 3.33
N HIS A 115 -30.96 1.32 3.05
CA HIS A 115 -30.35 0.52 2.01
C HIS A 115 -29.20 -0.30 2.59
N GLY A 116 -28.97 -1.45 2.00
CA GLY A 116 -27.85 -2.27 2.40
C GLY A 116 -27.46 -3.28 1.34
N ASN A 117 -26.32 -3.89 1.57
CA ASN A 117 -25.93 -5.08 0.83
C ASN A 117 -25.19 -6.06 1.74
N PHE A 118 -25.31 -7.32 1.39
CA PHE A 118 -24.52 -8.39 1.92
C PHE A 118 -23.81 -9.09 0.76
N SER A 119 -22.50 -9.30 0.89
CA SER A 119 -21.70 -9.99 -0.11
C SER A 119 -20.89 -11.09 0.54
N ILE A 120 -20.84 -12.26 -0.11
CA ILE A 120 -19.99 -13.38 0.26
C ILE A 120 -19.19 -13.79 -0.97
N GLY A 121 -17.88 -13.77 -0.84
CA GLY A 121 -16.91 -14.20 -1.85
C GLY A 121 -16.24 -15.51 -1.47
N LEU A 122 -15.15 -15.87 -2.15
CA LEU A 122 -14.42 -17.09 -1.86
C LEU A 122 -13.71 -17.04 -0.50
N ILE A 123 -13.18 -15.85 -0.13
CA ILE A 123 -12.34 -15.70 1.07
C ILE A 123 -12.82 -14.62 2.03
N SER A 124 -13.82 -13.81 1.67
CA SER A 124 -14.30 -12.68 2.49
C SER A 124 -15.81 -12.54 2.45
N ALA A 125 -16.37 -12.00 3.53
CA ALA A 125 -17.74 -11.53 3.62
C ALA A 125 -17.77 -10.04 3.94
N LYS A 126 -18.79 -9.36 3.37
CA LYS A 126 -19.03 -7.92 3.54
C LYS A 126 -20.48 -7.67 3.91
N PHE A 127 -20.67 -6.69 4.76
CA PHE A 127 -21.99 -6.16 5.09
C PHE A 127 -21.93 -4.65 5.06
N ASN A 128 -22.89 -4.04 4.39
CA ASN A 128 -23.04 -2.58 4.34
C ASN A 128 -24.48 -2.21 4.63
N LEU A 129 -24.68 -1.19 5.45
CA LEU A 129 -26.00 -0.68 5.83
C LEU A 129 -25.93 0.84 5.94
N GLU A 130 -26.85 1.53 5.26
CA GLU A 130 -26.95 2.98 5.32
C GLU A 130 -28.41 3.43 5.34
N GLY A 131 -28.67 4.54 6.02
CA GLY A 131 -30.02 5.05 6.10
C GLY A 131 -30.17 6.25 7.03
N PRO A 132 -31.43 6.73 7.20
CA PRO A 132 -31.72 7.82 8.11
C PRO A 132 -31.86 7.33 9.56
N ILE A 133 -31.18 7.98 10.50
CA ILE A 133 -31.51 7.94 11.93
C ILE A 133 -32.70 8.90 12.16
N VAL A 134 -32.60 10.10 11.58
CA VAL A 134 -33.68 11.08 11.50
C VAL A 134 -33.80 11.53 10.04
N LYS A 135 -34.93 11.27 9.41
CA LYS A 135 -35.16 11.56 7.99
C LYS A 135 -34.79 13.01 7.68
N GLU A 136 -34.06 13.20 6.56
CA GLU A 136 -33.58 14.51 6.04
C GLU A 136 -32.65 15.30 6.97
N ARG A 137 -32.28 14.74 8.15
CA ARG A 137 -31.42 15.42 9.13
C ARG A 137 -30.19 14.62 9.52
N THR A 138 -30.39 13.36 9.94
CA THR A 138 -29.29 12.54 10.47
C THR A 138 -29.22 11.24 9.74
N THR A 139 -28.11 10.96 9.10
CA THR A 139 -27.89 9.72 8.36
C THR A 139 -26.73 8.96 8.97
N PHE A 140 -26.71 7.66 8.76
CA PHE A 140 -25.59 6.79 9.07
C PHE A 140 -25.19 5.95 7.85
N SER A 141 -23.93 5.58 7.81
CA SER A 141 -23.38 4.55 6.94
C SER A 141 -22.46 3.67 7.78
N PHE A 142 -22.67 2.36 7.70
CA PHE A 142 -21.89 1.34 8.39
C PHE A 142 -21.47 0.28 7.38
N SER A 143 -20.21 -0.10 7.39
CA SER A 143 -19.70 -1.16 6.54
C SER A 143 -18.69 -2.01 7.31
N PHE A 144 -18.81 -3.33 7.17
CA PHE A 144 -17.91 -4.30 7.77
C PHE A 144 -17.47 -5.31 6.72
N ARG A 145 -16.19 -5.63 6.72
CA ARG A 145 -15.57 -6.68 5.90
C ARG A 145 -14.68 -7.54 6.78
N ARG A 146 -14.74 -8.86 6.59
CA ARG A 146 -13.81 -9.80 7.22
C ARG A 146 -13.44 -10.91 6.24
N THR A 147 -12.16 -11.29 6.22
CA THR A 147 -11.72 -12.51 5.55
C THR A 147 -11.84 -13.72 6.47
N TYR A 148 -12.04 -14.88 5.86
CA TYR A 148 -12.03 -16.22 6.45
C TYR A 148 -11.11 -17.17 5.67
N ALA A 149 -10.03 -16.61 5.13
CA ALA A 149 -9.02 -17.35 4.37
C ALA A 149 -8.40 -18.51 5.18
N GLU A 150 -8.35 -18.36 6.50
CA GLU A 150 -7.90 -19.39 7.46
C GLU A 150 -8.69 -20.70 7.34
N LEU A 151 -9.96 -20.67 6.91
CA LEU A 151 -10.78 -21.87 6.80
C LEU A 151 -10.45 -22.72 5.56
N PHE A 152 -9.86 -22.13 4.52
CA PHE A 152 -9.68 -22.81 3.22
C PHE A 152 -8.25 -22.79 2.72
N ILE A 153 -7.57 -21.64 2.76
CA ILE A 153 -6.24 -21.47 2.13
C ILE A 153 -5.19 -22.22 2.93
N ILE A 154 -5.20 -22.10 4.25
CA ILE A 154 -4.20 -22.76 5.10
C ILE A 154 -4.32 -24.28 5.07
N PRO A 155 -5.53 -24.87 5.25
CA PRO A 155 -5.70 -26.32 5.08
C PRO A 155 -5.32 -26.82 3.68
N ALA A 156 -5.58 -26.01 2.62
CA ALA A 156 -5.19 -26.39 1.26
C ALA A 156 -3.66 -26.38 1.06
N ILE A 157 -2.95 -25.40 1.63
CA ILE A 157 -1.48 -25.35 1.60
C ILE A 157 -0.88 -26.53 2.37
N MET A 158 -1.44 -26.87 3.54
CA MET A 158 -1.01 -28.02 4.33
C MET A 158 -1.21 -29.32 3.57
N ALA A 159 -2.39 -29.52 2.97
CA ALA A 159 -2.67 -30.72 2.16
C ALA A 159 -1.79 -30.83 0.91
N LEU A 160 -1.41 -29.71 0.29
CA LEU A 160 -0.47 -29.69 -0.83
C LEU A 160 0.96 -30.02 -0.38
N ASN A 161 1.40 -29.51 0.76
CA ASN A 161 2.70 -29.87 1.33
C ASN A 161 2.76 -31.36 1.69
N ASP A 162 1.70 -31.91 2.30
CA ASP A 162 1.62 -33.34 2.60
C ASP A 162 1.65 -34.20 1.33
N ALA A 163 1.00 -33.75 0.24
CA ALA A 163 0.95 -34.46 -1.02
C ALA A 163 2.26 -34.38 -1.86
N THR A 164 3.10 -33.35 -1.59
CA THR A 164 4.39 -33.15 -2.26
C THR A 164 5.58 -33.72 -1.47
N SER A 165 5.37 -34.17 -0.24
CA SER A 165 6.39 -34.73 0.65
C SER A 165 6.67 -36.23 0.41
N ASP A 166 6.50 -36.74 -0.83
CA ASP A 166 6.88 -38.11 -1.23
C ASP A 166 8.40 -38.37 -1.26
N GLU A 167 9.24 -37.44 -0.80
CA GLU A 167 10.65 -37.70 -0.54
C GLU A 167 10.96 -37.69 0.97
N PRO A 168 11.45 -38.77 1.56
CA PRO A 168 11.71 -38.91 3.01
C PRO A 168 13.00 -38.24 3.49
N GLU A 169 13.48 -37.17 2.86
CA GLU A 169 14.74 -36.52 3.19
C GLU A 169 14.58 -35.03 3.63
N GLY A 170 13.60 -34.73 4.49
CA GLY A 170 13.68 -33.56 5.35
C GLY A 170 14.46 -33.90 6.62
N PRO A 171 15.11 -32.92 7.30
CA PRO A 171 15.74 -33.17 8.58
C PRO A 171 14.71 -33.82 9.55
N ALA A 172 15.14 -34.79 10.34
CA ALA A 172 14.29 -35.60 11.23
C ALA A 172 13.37 -34.77 12.16
N VAL A 173 13.61 -33.47 12.28
CA VAL A 173 12.82 -32.49 13.01
C VAL A 173 11.43 -32.24 12.40
N ALA A 174 11.26 -32.46 11.09
CA ALA A 174 9.99 -32.16 10.39
C ALA A 174 8.93 -33.27 10.51
N GLN A 175 9.31 -34.50 10.82
CA GLN A 175 8.40 -35.64 10.80
C GLN A 175 7.39 -35.69 11.97
N ASN A 176 7.63 -34.96 13.08
CA ASN A 176 6.75 -34.93 14.25
C ASN A 176 6.24 -33.51 14.59
N ALA A 177 6.48 -32.51 13.74
CA ALA A 177 6.07 -31.15 13.99
C ALA A 177 4.56 -30.98 13.74
N LYS A 178 3.84 -30.54 14.78
CA LYS A 178 2.46 -30.05 14.62
C LYS A 178 2.52 -28.57 14.32
N PHE A 179 1.94 -28.21 13.19
CA PHE A 179 1.90 -26.83 12.73
C PHE A 179 0.46 -26.30 12.79
N ASP A 180 0.27 -25.17 13.47
CA ASP A 180 -0.98 -24.42 13.49
C ASP A 180 -0.68 -23.00 13.00
N ALA A 181 -1.39 -22.55 11.98
CA ALA A 181 -1.23 -21.21 11.44
C ALA A 181 -2.58 -20.62 11.05
N GLY A 182 -2.68 -19.32 11.18
CA GLY A 182 -3.88 -18.61 10.80
C GLY A 182 -3.57 -17.21 10.29
N TYR A 183 -4.43 -16.74 9.38
CA TYR A 183 -4.41 -15.37 8.91
C TYR A 183 -5.82 -14.87 8.69
N TYR A 184 -6.13 -13.68 9.20
CA TYR A 184 -7.33 -12.94 8.88
C TYR A 184 -7.09 -11.43 8.88
N PHE A 185 -7.96 -10.72 8.18
CA PHE A 185 -8.09 -9.28 8.32
C PHE A 185 -9.57 -8.88 8.42
N TYR A 186 -9.80 -7.69 8.95
CA TYR A 186 -11.11 -7.06 8.94
C TYR A 186 -11.01 -5.55 8.72
N ASP A 187 -12.10 -4.96 8.21
CA ASP A 187 -12.32 -3.53 8.11
C ASP A 187 -13.69 -3.16 8.64
N LEU A 188 -13.71 -2.09 9.39
CA LEU A 188 -14.93 -1.46 9.89
C LEU A 188 -14.92 0.02 9.48
N ASN A 189 -15.94 0.44 8.77
CA ASN A 189 -16.19 1.83 8.42
C ASN A 189 -17.52 2.26 9.04
N ALA A 190 -17.54 3.40 9.70
CA ALA A 190 -18.75 4.01 10.25
C ALA A 190 -18.75 5.51 10.01
N LYS A 191 -19.87 6.06 9.61
CA LYS A 191 -20.03 7.49 9.41
C LYS A 191 -21.42 7.96 9.81
N VAL A 192 -21.48 9.05 10.51
CA VAL A 192 -22.73 9.75 10.86
C VAL A 192 -22.67 11.15 10.30
N THR A 193 -23.72 11.56 9.62
CA THR A 193 -23.85 12.93 9.10
C THR A 193 -25.07 13.58 9.74
N HIS A 194 -24.89 14.76 10.31
CA HIS A 194 -25.99 15.53 10.91
C HIS A 194 -26.10 16.90 10.26
N LYS A 195 -27.29 17.22 9.79
CA LYS A 195 -27.65 18.53 9.23
C LYS A 195 -28.36 19.37 10.31
N PHE A 196 -27.65 20.31 10.91
CA PHE A 196 -28.23 21.26 11.86
C PHE A 196 -29.17 22.24 11.16
N SER A 197 -28.75 22.72 9.96
CA SER A 197 -29.50 23.62 9.09
C SER A 197 -28.98 23.47 7.65
N ASP A 198 -29.56 24.21 6.70
CA ASP A 198 -29.08 24.23 5.31
C ASP A 198 -27.66 24.81 5.20
N LYS A 199 -27.23 25.60 6.20
CA LYS A 199 -25.90 26.20 6.26
C LYS A 199 -24.90 25.39 7.09
N SER A 200 -25.34 24.44 7.93
CA SER A 200 -24.48 23.79 8.94
C SER A 200 -24.64 22.29 8.93
N ARG A 201 -23.53 21.57 8.71
CA ARG A 201 -23.46 20.09 8.74
C ARG A 201 -22.24 19.61 9.51
N LEU A 202 -22.41 18.54 10.26
CA LEU A 202 -21.37 17.83 10.98
C LEU A 202 -21.24 16.40 10.41
N TYR A 203 -20.01 15.99 10.21
CA TYR A 203 -19.66 14.62 9.82
C TYR A 203 -18.75 14.03 10.90
N ALA A 204 -19.11 12.87 11.40
CA ALA A 204 -18.25 12.05 12.23
C ALA A 204 -17.95 10.77 11.47
N SER A 205 -16.68 10.47 11.21
CA SER A 205 -16.27 9.25 10.52
C SER A 205 -15.25 8.48 11.33
N PHE A 206 -15.32 7.16 11.21
CA PHE A 206 -14.43 6.21 11.85
C PHE A 206 -14.07 5.09 10.88
N TYR A 207 -12.81 4.69 10.89
CA TYR A 207 -12.28 3.53 10.21
C TYR A 207 -11.34 2.77 11.14
N MET A 208 -11.43 1.45 11.11
CA MET A 208 -10.50 0.54 11.76
C MET A 208 -10.33 -0.69 10.86
N GLY A 209 -9.07 -1.07 10.63
CA GLY A 209 -8.75 -2.28 9.88
C GLY A 209 -7.45 -2.88 10.38
N ASP A 210 -7.49 -4.16 10.75
CA ASP A 210 -6.34 -4.90 11.25
C ASP A 210 -6.15 -6.22 10.52
N ASP A 211 -4.90 -6.61 10.39
CA ASP A 211 -4.44 -7.92 9.95
C ASP A 211 -3.80 -8.66 11.11
N LYS A 212 -4.05 -9.96 11.20
CA LYS A 212 -3.37 -10.84 12.14
C LYS A 212 -2.89 -12.10 11.44
N ILE A 213 -1.59 -12.35 11.51
CA ILE A 213 -0.99 -13.64 11.19
C ILE A 213 -0.47 -14.27 12.49
N HIS A 214 -0.64 -15.57 12.64
CA HIS A 214 -0.05 -16.32 13.73
C HIS A 214 0.38 -17.70 13.24
N GLY A 215 1.40 -18.22 13.89
CA GLY A 215 1.88 -19.58 13.68
C GLY A 215 2.35 -20.18 14.99
N LYS A 216 2.11 -21.47 15.18
CA LYS A 216 2.64 -22.28 16.27
C LYS A 216 3.23 -23.54 15.70
N VAL A 217 4.42 -23.87 16.12
CA VAL A 217 5.10 -25.12 15.79
C VAL A 217 5.42 -25.81 17.10
N HIS A 218 4.95 -27.03 17.23
CA HIS A 218 5.30 -27.93 18.31
C HIS A 218 6.14 -29.05 17.72
N THR A 219 7.38 -29.17 18.16
CA THR A 219 8.31 -30.18 17.67
C THR A 219 8.92 -30.94 18.84
N ALA A 220 9.01 -32.27 18.70
CA ALA A 220 9.81 -33.12 19.60
C ALA A 220 11.12 -33.43 18.90
N THR A 221 12.25 -33.11 19.50
CA THR A 221 13.56 -33.46 18.97
C THR A 221 13.89 -34.93 19.24
N SER A 222 14.90 -35.47 18.53
CA SER A 222 15.38 -36.85 18.71
C SER A 222 15.98 -37.13 20.13
N LEU A 223 16.11 -36.10 20.95
CA LEU A 223 16.60 -36.17 22.34
C LEU A 223 15.46 -36.05 23.39
N ASP A 224 14.22 -36.29 23.00
CA ASP A 224 13.02 -36.11 23.82
C ASP A 224 12.80 -34.66 24.30
N GLU A 225 13.46 -33.68 23.70
CA GLU A 225 13.21 -32.28 23.96
C GLU A 225 11.95 -31.82 23.23
N ASN A 226 11.03 -31.21 23.95
CA ASN A 226 9.84 -30.59 23.40
C ASN A 226 10.06 -29.07 23.26
N VAL A 227 9.99 -28.56 22.05
CA VAL A 227 10.12 -27.12 21.74
C VAL A 227 8.83 -26.60 21.14
N ASN A 228 8.28 -25.56 21.77
CA ASN A 228 7.14 -24.79 21.27
C ASN A 228 7.66 -23.49 20.71
N LEU A 229 7.40 -23.26 19.43
CA LEU A 229 7.63 -21.97 18.78
C LEU A 229 6.29 -21.31 18.51
N SER A 230 6.09 -20.09 18.95
CA SER A 230 4.92 -19.30 18.56
C SER A 230 5.33 -17.95 17.96
N PHE A 231 4.61 -17.53 16.94
CA PHE A 231 4.79 -16.27 16.28
C PHE A 231 3.43 -15.62 16.04
N SER A 232 3.33 -14.34 16.28
CA SER A 232 2.14 -13.56 15.95
C SER A 232 2.55 -12.17 15.49
N ASN A 233 1.97 -11.70 14.37
CA ASN A 233 2.08 -10.33 13.95
C ASN A 233 0.68 -9.74 13.78
N LEU A 234 0.43 -8.61 14.45
CA LEU A 234 -0.79 -7.81 14.37
C LEU A 234 -0.43 -6.42 13.88
N TRP A 235 -1.01 -6.00 12.76
CA TRP A 235 -0.82 -4.65 12.24
C TRP A 235 -2.12 -4.07 11.70
N GLY A 236 -2.23 -2.74 11.74
CA GLY A 236 -3.43 -2.10 11.21
C GLY A 236 -3.50 -0.60 11.45
N ASN A 237 -4.61 -0.04 10.99
CA ASN A 237 -4.91 1.38 11.07
C ASN A 237 -6.19 1.64 11.85
N MET A 238 -6.18 2.78 12.57
CA MET A 238 -7.38 3.38 13.15
C MET A 238 -7.42 4.85 12.79
N VAL A 239 -8.57 5.30 12.26
CA VAL A 239 -8.78 6.70 11.87
C VAL A 239 -10.11 7.17 12.42
N GLY A 240 -10.11 8.31 13.08
CA GLY A 240 -11.32 9.00 13.53
C GLY A 240 -11.30 10.46 13.09
N SER A 241 -12.42 11.00 12.63
CA SER A 241 -12.52 12.43 12.30
C SER A 241 -13.87 13.02 12.61
N LEU A 242 -13.83 14.32 12.97
CA LEU A 242 -14.97 15.22 13.07
C LEU A 242 -14.75 16.35 12.09
N ARG A 243 -15.70 16.59 11.19
CA ARG A 243 -15.67 17.71 10.24
C ARG A 243 -16.95 18.49 10.31
N TRP A 244 -16.82 19.77 10.56
CA TRP A 244 -17.92 20.72 10.56
C TRP A 244 -17.83 21.64 9.35
N ASN A 245 -18.90 21.67 8.58
CA ASN A 245 -19.03 22.51 7.39
C ASN A 245 -20.05 23.60 7.69
N TYR A 246 -19.69 24.86 7.40
CA TYR A 246 -20.55 26.00 7.63
C TYR A 246 -20.53 26.98 6.44
N ALA A 247 -21.69 27.24 5.84
CA ALA A 247 -21.85 28.27 4.81
C ALA A 247 -22.01 29.63 5.47
N LEU A 248 -20.90 30.37 5.59
CA LEU A 248 -20.88 31.74 6.14
C LEU A 248 -21.70 32.72 5.28
N SER A 249 -21.58 32.55 3.95
CA SER A 249 -22.36 33.32 2.97
C SER A 249 -22.53 32.46 1.70
N PRO A 250 -23.30 32.86 0.68
CA PRO A 250 -23.36 32.16 -0.61
C PRO A 250 -22.03 32.05 -1.35
N LYS A 251 -21.05 32.90 -0.96
CA LYS A 251 -19.72 32.96 -1.59
C LYS A 251 -18.59 32.45 -0.70
N LEU A 252 -18.85 32.18 0.58
CA LEU A 252 -17.83 31.85 1.56
C LEU A 252 -18.27 30.63 2.39
N PHE A 253 -17.45 29.58 2.35
CA PHE A 253 -17.72 28.33 3.01
C PHE A 253 -16.54 27.96 3.91
N LEU A 254 -16.83 27.62 5.16
CA LEU A 254 -15.85 27.21 6.16
C LEU A 254 -15.93 25.71 6.41
N ASN A 255 -14.77 25.05 6.41
CA ASN A 255 -14.60 23.67 6.86
C ASN A 255 -13.60 23.65 8.02
N VAL A 256 -14.01 23.08 9.14
CA VAL A 256 -13.12 22.81 10.28
C VAL A 256 -13.14 21.32 10.55
N SER A 257 -11.97 20.72 10.70
CA SER A 257 -11.87 19.30 11.03
C SER A 257 -10.82 19.03 12.10
N ALA A 258 -11.13 18.05 12.95
CA ALA A 258 -10.22 17.44 13.90
C ALA A 258 -10.14 15.95 13.57
N ALA A 259 -8.93 15.42 13.50
CA ALA A 259 -8.71 14.02 13.13
C ALA A 259 -7.63 13.37 13.99
N TYR A 260 -7.76 12.08 14.18
CA TYR A 260 -6.74 11.20 14.75
C TYR A 260 -6.52 10.04 13.80
N THR A 261 -5.27 9.73 13.51
CA THR A 261 -4.87 8.52 12.78
C THR A 261 -3.77 7.79 13.52
N GLN A 262 -3.79 6.48 13.42
CA GLN A 262 -2.82 5.60 14.04
C GLN A 262 -2.55 4.42 13.10
N TYR A 263 -1.28 4.09 12.91
CA TYR A 263 -0.82 2.82 12.36
C TYR A 263 0.09 2.15 13.38
N THR A 264 -0.09 0.86 13.60
CA THR A 264 0.76 0.04 14.48
C THR A 264 1.10 -1.28 13.83
N ASN A 265 2.28 -1.80 14.16
CA ASN A 265 2.73 -3.14 13.86
C ASN A 265 3.34 -3.76 15.12
N ASN A 266 2.80 -4.90 15.56
CA ASN A 266 3.22 -5.60 16.77
C ASN A 266 3.56 -7.04 16.42
N ILE A 267 4.82 -7.43 16.65
CA ILE A 267 5.31 -8.79 16.46
C ILE A 267 5.63 -9.38 17.81
N LEU A 268 5.07 -10.55 18.08
CA LEU A 268 5.33 -11.35 19.27
C LEU A 268 5.93 -12.67 18.82
N GLY A 269 7.02 -13.08 19.45
CA GLY A 269 7.64 -14.38 19.25
C GLY A 269 7.95 -15.01 20.60
N ASP A 270 7.55 -16.27 20.77
CA ASP A 270 7.88 -17.05 21.95
C ASP A 270 8.57 -18.34 21.52
N VAL A 271 9.66 -18.66 22.19
CA VAL A 271 10.38 -19.93 22.09
C VAL A 271 10.36 -20.55 23.50
N GLU A 272 9.71 -21.67 23.65
CA GLU A 272 9.60 -22.39 24.92
C GLU A 272 10.23 -23.78 24.75
N LYS A 273 11.31 -24.03 25.49
CA LYS A 273 11.91 -25.35 25.63
C LYS A 273 11.42 -25.93 26.94
N LEU A 274 10.75 -27.09 26.87
CA LEU A 274 10.23 -27.80 28.04
C LEU A 274 11.28 -28.77 28.59
N ALA A 275 11.38 -28.85 29.89
CA ALA A 275 12.22 -29.86 30.56
C ALA A 275 11.75 -31.28 30.16
N SER A 276 12.70 -32.18 29.94
CA SER A 276 12.45 -33.60 29.66
C SER A 276 13.07 -34.49 30.77
N GLU A 277 12.82 -35.82 30.68
CA GLU A 277 13.45 -36.78 31.63
C GLU A 277 14.98 -36.78 31.53
N HIS A 278 15.55 -36.43 30.35
CA HIS A 278 16.99 -36.41 30.10
C HIS A 278 17.59 -35.00 30.18
N ASP A 279 16.82 -33.96 29.89
CA ASP A 279 17.23 -32.57 30.02
C ASP A 279 16.31 -31.85 31.00
N ARG A 280 16.83 -31.55 32.17
CA ARG A 280 16.10 -30.87 33.24
C ARG A 280 16.11 -29.35 33.13
N ALA A 281 16.71 -28.83 32.07
CA ALA A 281 16.70 -27.42 31.77
C ALA A 281 15.42 -27.05 31.02
N ALA A 282 14.75 -25.98 31.44
CA ALA A 282 13.66 -25.34 30.75
C ALA A 282 14.03 -23.90 30.45
N SER A 283 13.62 -23.39 29.28
CA SER A 283 13.85 -21.99 28.97
C SER A 283 12.69 -21.40 28.20
N THR A 284 12.38 -20.15 28.46
CA THR A 284 11.43 -19.36 27.68
C THR A 284 12.11 -18.10 27.19
N VAL A 285 12.04 -17.85 25.90
CA VAL A 285 12.48 -16.59 25.30
C VAL A 285 11.26 -15.96 24.65
N ARG A 286 10.86 -14.80 25.15
CA ARG A 286 9.76 -14.01 24.63
C ARG A 286 10.29 -12.73 24.02
N GLY A 287 10.05 -12.51 22.74
CA GLY A 287 10.36 -11.28 22.01
C GLY A 287 9.09 -10.49 21.69
N ASP A 288 9.11 -9.18 21.97
CA ASP A 288 8.05 -8.23 21.62
C ASP A 288 8.69 -7.09 20.81
N TYR A 289 8.22 -6.89 19.59
CA TYR A 289 8.63 -5.80 18.72
C TYR A 289 7.43 -4.95 18.34
N ARG A 290 7.55 -3.65 18.52
CA ARG A 290 6.49 -2.68 18.19
C ARG A 290 7.03 -1.55 17.36
N SER A 291 6.29 -1.20 16.29
CA SER A 291 6.54 0.02 15.52
C SER A 291 5.22 0.70 15.15
N GLY A 292 5.29 1.99 14.83
CA GLY A 292 4.08 2.70 14.40
C GLY A 292 4.20 4.21 14.38
N ILE A 293 3.13 4.81 13.91
CA ILE A 293 2.94 6.27 13.86
C ILE A 293 1.53 6.64 14.32
N ARG A 294 1.42 7.70 15.09
CA ARG A 294 0.15 8.31 15.50
C ARG A 294 0.16 9.78 15.18
N GLU A 295 -0.98 10.33 14.80
CA GLU A 295 -1.13 11.74 14.47
C GLU A 295 -2.44 12.31 15.02
N GLY A 296 -2.35 13.52 15.53
CA GLY A 296 -3.51 14.38 15.82
C GLY A 296 -3.46 15.62 14.94
N THR A 297 -4.50 15.84 14.13
CA THR A 297 -4.55 16.93 13.14
C THR A 297 -5.74 17.84 13.39
N LEU A 298 -5.48 19.15 13.36
CA LEU A 298 -6.50 20.19 13.28
C LEU A 298 -6.34 20.92 11.94
N ARG A 299 -7.45 21.12 11.22
CA ARG A 299 -7.48 21.76 9.92
C ARG A 299 -8.66 22.71 9.81
N ALA A 300 -8.42 23.90 9.26
CA ALA A 300 -9.44 24.86 8.91
C ALA A 300 -9.24 25.35 7.48
N ASP A 301 -10.27 25.25 6.66
CA ASP A 301 -10.27 25.63 5.24
C ASP A 301 -11.40 26.63 4.98
N LEU A 302 -11.12 27.62 4.15
CA LEU A 302 -12.07 28.59 3.62
C LEU A 302 -12.15 28.44 2.11
N ASP A 303 -13.33 28.14 1.59
CA ASP A 303 -13.63 28.17 0.16
C ASP A 303 -14.33 29.49 -0.16
N PHE A 304 -13.73 30.29 -1.04
CA PHE A 304 -14.21 31.64 -1.39
C PHE A 304 -14.41 31.73 -2.92
N SER A 305 -15.66 31.88 -3.34
CA SER A 305 -16.05 32.07 -4.73
C SER A 305 -16.67 33.48 -4.90
N PRO A 306 -15.87 34.53 -5.07
CA PRO A 306 -16.37 35.94 -5.17
C PRO A 306 -17.24 36.13 -6.41
N ASN A 307 -16.94 35.46 -7.50
CA ASN A 307 -17.63 35.44 -8.78
C ASN A 307 -17.48 34.09 -9.47
N PRO A 308 -18.12 33.80 -10.62
CA PRO A 308 -18.02 32.52 -11.32
C PRO A 308 -16.61 32.18 -11.84
N ASP A 309 -15.73 33.18 -12.01
CA ASP A 309 -14.41 33.00 -12.61
C ASP A 309 -13.34 32.58 -11.59
N HIS A 310 -13.55 32.86 -10.30
CA HIS A 310 -12.60 32.60 -9.24
C HIS A 310 -13.18 31.63 -8.19
N ASN A 311 -12.41 30.60 -7.88
CA ASN A 311 -12.68 29.68 -6.77
C ASN A 311 -11.43 29.52 -5.92
N ALA A 312 -11.24 30.47 -5.00
CA ALA A 312 -10.08 30.52 -4.12
C ALA A 312 -10.29 29.65 -2.88
N LYS A 313 -9.22 29.00 -2.43
CA LYS A 313 -9.19 28.20 -1.20
C LYS A 313 -7.99 28.60 -0.37
N PHE A 314 -8.23 28.75 0.92
CA PHE A 314 -7.21 29.09 1.92
C PHE A 314 -7.34 28.10 3.07
N GLY A 315 -6.23 27.72 3.68
CA GLY A 315 -6.33 26.87 4.85
C GLY A 315 -5.07 26.83 5.68
N ALA A 316 -5.28 26.34 6.90
CA ALA A 316 -4.23 26.09 7.89
C ALA A 316 -4.39 24.68 8.45
N VAL A 317 -3.27 24.00 8.62
CA VAL A 317 -3.22 22.64 9.18
C VAL A 317 -2.14 22.58 10.24
N VAL A 318 -2.44 21.98 11.38
CA VAL A 318 -1.47 21.67 12.43
C VAL A 318 -1.58 20.20 12.75
N THR A 319 -0.45 19.50 12.65
CA THR A 319 -0.38 18.07 12.97
C THR A 319 0.70 17.81 14.02
N ARG A 320 0.33 17.05 15.05
CA ARG A 320 1.25 16.50 16.03
C ARG A 320 1.48 15.03 15.68
N HIS A 321 2.74 14.65 15.56
CA HIS A 321 3.17 13.29 15.27
C HIS A 321 3.82 12.64 16.48
N TRP A 322 3.56 11.33 16.67
CA TRP A 322 4.23 10.45 17.60
C TRP A 322 4.75 9.25 16.82
N PHE A 323 6.06 9.20 16.58
CA PHE A 323 6.71 8.09 15.92
C PHE A 323 7.24 7.12 16.95
N SER A 324 6.98 5.85 16.75
CA SER A 324 7.60 4.75 17.48
C SER A 324 8.27 3.86 16.43
N PRO A 325 9.45 4.26 15.91
CA PRO A 325 10.08 3.53 14.81
C PRO A 325 10.48 2.13 15.26
N GLU A 326 10.89 1.98 16.52
CA GLU A 326 11.33 0.71 17.04
C GLU A 326 11.22 0.67 18.56
N VAL A 327 10.53 -0.35 19.07
CA VAL A 327 10.57 -0.77 20.48
C VAL A 327 10.64 -2.28 20.47
N ALA A 328 11.78 -2.85 20.86
CA ALA A 328 11.99 -4.29 20.96
C ALA A 328 12.36 -4.66 22.39
N ASN A 329 11.67 -5.64 22.95
CA ASN A 329 11.96 -6.19 24.26
C ASN A 329 12.16 -7.70 24.12
N ALA A 330 13.10 -8.27 24.87
CA ALA A 330 13.26 -9.71 24.98
C ALA A 330 13.37 -10.09 26.44
N ASP A 331 12.47 -10.96 26.90
CA ASP A 331 12.48 -11.56 28.23
C ASP A 331 12.99 -13.00 28.09
N ILE A 332 13.99 -13.36 28.90
CA ILE A 332 14.61 -14.67 28.89
C ILE A 332 14.50 -15.24 30.30
N ASP A 333 13.81 -16.36 30.41
CA ASP A 333 13.70 -17.15 31.61
C ASP A 333 14.44 -18.47 31.40
N TYR A 334 15.38 -18.78 32.29
CA TYR A 334 16.13 -20.03 32.27
C TYR A 334 16.05 -20.71 33.64
N PHE A 335 15.65 -21.97 33.65
CA PHE A 335 15.57 -22.81 34.85
C PHE A 335 16.40 -24.08 34.64
N ASP A 336 17.33 -24.37 35.58
CA ASP A 336 18.08 -25.60 35.61
C ASP A 336 17.92 -26.25 37.00
N SER A 337 17.23 -27.38 37.07
CA SER A 337 16.90 -28.07 38.29
C SER A 337 18.11 -28.70 39.01
N LEU A 338 19.27 -28.83 38.34
CA LEU A 338 20.49 -29.42 38.90
C LEU A 338 21.45 -28.39 39.50
N GLN A 339 21.51 -27.19 38.91
CA GLN A 339 22.47 -26.17 39.27
C GLN A 339 21.86 -25.00 40.05
N MET A 340 20.62 -24.68 39.80
CA MET A 340 19.91 -23.57 40.41
C MET A 340 18.49 -24.00 40.76
N ASN A 341 18.15 -23.97 42.07
CA ASN A 341 16.75 -24.11 42.52
C ASN A 341 15.95 -22.82 42.26
N ASP A 342 16.44 -21.93 41.42
CA ASP A 342 15.87 -20.63 41.12
C ASP A 342 15.90 -20.35 39.60
N THR A 343 14.96 -19.53 39.12
CA THR A 343 14.87 -19.13 37.71
C THR A 343 15.75 -17.89 37.47
N LEU A 344 16.66 -17.99 36.50
CA LEU A 344 17.41 -16.82 36.01
C LEU A 344 16.51 -16.02 35.09
N HIS A 345 16.24 -14.77 35.45
CA HIS A 345 15.52 -13.82 34.60
C HIS A 345 16.49 -12.81 33.99
N ALA A 346 16.41 -12.62 32.68
CA ALA A 346 17.12 -11.56 31.97
C ALA A 346 16.15 -10.83 31.05
N THR A 347 16.16 -9.50 31.11
CA THR A 347 15.37 -8.65 30.19
C THR A 347 16.32 -7.80 29.36
N ILE A 348 16.12 -7.78 28.04
CA ILE A 348 16.86 -6.93 27.09
C ILE A 348 15.86 -5.94 26.52
N ASP A 349 16.05 -4.66 26.79
CA ASP A 349 15.25 -3.58 26.24
C ASP A 349 16.04 -2.83 25.16
N ILE A 350 15.53 -2.83 23.94
CA ILE A 350 16.02 -2.02 22.84
C ILE A 350 14.89 -1.04 22.48
N ALA A 351 14.99 0.19 22.99
CA ALA A 351 13.98 1.20 22.72
C ALA A 351 14.64 2.44 22.09
N SER A 352 14.28 2.78 20.86
CA SER A 352 14.65 4.06 20.26
C SER A 352 13.88 5.26 20.82
N GLY A 353 12.89 4.99 21.68
CA GLY A 353 12.02 6.01 22.26
C GLY A 353 10.98 6.54 21.28
N VAL A 354 10.04 7.33 21.80
CA VAL A 354 9.03 8.01 20.97
C VAL A 354 9.60 9.33 20.45
N ILE A 355 9.67 9.48 19.13
CA ILE A 355 10.07 10.73 18.49
C ILE A 355 8.82 11.60 18.31
N LEU A 356 8.89 12.82 18.87
CA LEU A 356 7.80 13.80 18.79
C LEU A 356 8.10 14.84 17.73
N ALA A 357 7.14 15.09 16.83
CA ALA A 357 7.25 16.15 15.84
C ALA A 357 5.96 16.95 15.70
N ASN A 358 6.08 18.18 15.20
CA ASN A 358 4.95 19.04 14.85
C ASN A 358 5.11 19.51 13.41
N GLU A 359 4.04 19.41 12.63
CA GLU A 359 3.95 19.95 11.28
C GLU A 359 2.94 21.08 11.25
N PHE A 360 3.31 22.18 10.61
CA PHE A 360 2.47 23.36 10.40
C PHE A 360 2.38 23.61 8.90
N SER A 361 1.19 23.79 8.37
CA SER A 361 1.00 24.10 6.96
C SER A 361 0.00 25.23 6.77
N LEU A 362 0.30 26.12 5.83
CA LEU A 362 -0.59 27.13 5.31
C LEU A 362 -0.68 26.97 3.80
N PHE A 363 -1.85 27.09 3.23
CA PHE A 363 -2.00 27.08 1.79
C PHE A 363 -2.98 28.14 1.29
N ALA A 364 -2.73 28.58 0.07
CA ALA A 364 -3.63 29.39 -0.71
C ALA A 364 -3.61 28.91 -2.16
N GLU A 365 -4.77 28.75 -2.78
CA GLU A 365 -4.90 28.38 -4.18
C GLU A 365 -6.11 29.06 -4.81
N ASP A 366 -6.07 29.30 -6.12
CA ASP A 366 -7.20 29.81 -6.88
C ASP A 366 -7.35 29.05 -8.20
N ASP A 367 -8.57 28.62 -8.48
CA ASP A 367 -8.99 28.12 -9.77
C ASP A 367 -9.62 29.30 -10.54
N TRP A 368 -8.82 29.90 -11.43
CA TRP A 368 -9.21 31.07 -12.20
C TRP A 368 -9.60 30.70 -13.64
N ALA A 369 -10.84 30.96 -14.02
CA ALA A 369 -11.31 30.92 -15.38
C ALA A 369 -10.95 32.26 -16.08
N VAL A 370 -9.70 32.36 -16.59
CA VAL A 370 -9.19 33.59 -17.22
C VAL A 370 -10.01 33.97 -18.44
N THR A 371 -10.41 32.96 -19.22
CA THR A 371 -11.38 33.05 -20.34
C THR A 371 -12.22 31.79 -20.36
N GLU A 372 -13.23 31.73 -21.22
CA GLU A 372 -14.02 30.50 -21.45
C GLU A 372 -13.15 29.30 -21.87
N THR A 373 -12.05 29.57 -22.60
CA THR A 373 -11.15 28.55 -23.12
C THR A 373 -9.89 28.32 -22.30
N PHE A 374 -9.49 29.30 -21.46
CA PHE A 374 -8.26 29.21 -20.67
C PHE A 374 -8.55 29.26 -19.18
N LYS A 375 -8.13 28.20 -18.46
CA LYS A 375 -8.20 28.09 -17.00
C LYS A 375 -6.82 27.92 -16.41
N LEU A 376 -6.57 28.61 -15.29
CA LEU A 376 -5.33 28.60 -14.54
C LEU A 376 -5.64 28.21 -13.09
N ASN A 377 -4.99 27.17 -12.57
CA ASN A 377 -4.93 26.91 -11.13
C ASN A 377 -3.52 27.25 -10.67
N TYR A 378 -3.41 28.12 -9.70
CA TYR A 378 -2.13 28.49 -9.07
C TYR A 378 -2.29 28.52 -7.57
N GLY A 379 -1.22 28.17 -6.86
CA GLY A 379 -1.27 28.13 -5.41
C GLY A 379 0.11 27.99 -4.79
N LEU A 380 0.12 28.23 -3.49
CA LEU A 380 1.29 28.15 -2.65
C LEU A 380 0.97 27.33 -1.42
N HIS A 381 1.82 26.35 -1.11
CA HIS A 381 1.80 25.60 0.12
C HIS A 381 3.07 25.92 0.92
N LEU A 382 2.90 26.46 2.09
CA LEU A 382 3.95 26.70 3.07
C LEU A 382 3.86 25.62 4.12
N ALA A 383 4.96 24.95 4.42
CA ALA A 383 5.00 23.97 5.50
C ALA A 383 6.24 24.17 6.35
N ALA A 384 6.17 23.77 7.60
CA ALA A 384 7.30 23.74 8.52
C ALA A 384 7.18 22.50 9.41
N PHE A 385 8.27 21.74 9.55
CA PHE A 385 8.35 20.58 10.39
C PHE A 385 9.37 20.77 11.50
N LYS A 386 8.96 20.57 12.76
CA LYS A 386 9.77 20.70 13.95
C LYS A 386 9.93 19.35 14.62
N VAL A 387 11.18 18.85 14.72
CA VAL A 387 11.54 17.60 15.38
C VAL A 387 12.82 17.80 16.20
N GLY A 388 12.81 17.44 17.47
CA GLY A 388 13.96 17.72 18.34
C GLY A 388 14.35 19.19 18.29
N ASN A 389 15.62 19.46 17.93
CA ASN A 389 16.16 20.81 17.74
C ASN A 389 16.04 21.28 16.28
N SER A 390 15.73 20.42 15.33
CA SER A 390 15.70 20.73 13.90
C SER A 390 14.37 21.37 13.50
N PHE A 391 14.44 22.32 12.55
CA PHE A 391 13.30 23.03 11.99
C PHE A 391 13.44 23.14 10.47
N TYR A 392 12.51 22.55 9.75
CA TYR A 392 12.54 22.40 8.29
C TYR A 392 11.39 23.17 7.63
N PRO A 393 11.58 24.46 7.25
CA PRO A 393 10.58 25.18 6.48
C PRO A 393 10.62 24.79 5.01
N SER A 394 9.47 24.82 4.32
CA SER A 394 9.39 24.61 2.88
C SER A 394 8.39 25.52 2.21
N LEU A 395 8.75 25.96 1.00
CA LEU A 395 7.92 26.74 0.10
C LEU A 395 7.62 25.90 -1.14
N GLN A 396 6.35 25.61 -1.40
CA GLN A 396 5.92 24.66 -2.42
C GLN A 396 4.94 25.33 -3.41
N PRO A 397 5.47 26.06 -4.43
CA PRO A 397 4.63 26.65 -5.47
C PRO A 397 4.06 25.56 -6.38
N ARG A 398 2.83 25.75 -6.83
CA ARG A 398 2.12 24.86 -7.76
C ARG A 398 1.34 25.70 -8.75
N ILE A 399 1.42 25.28 -10.01
CA ILE A 399 0.71 25.93 -11.09
C ILE A 399 0.26 24.89 -12.11
N SER A 400 -0.94 25.01 -12.59
CA SER A 400 -1.42 24.22 -13.73
C SER A 400 -2.36 25.04 -14.60
N ALA A 401 -2.23 24.85 -15.92
CA ALA A 401 -3.03 25.54 -16.93
C ALA A 401 -3.75 24.54 -17.80
N ARG A 402 -4.95 24.92 -18.27
CA ARG A 402 -5.71 24.22 -19.30
C ARG A 402 -6.14 25.18 -20.37
N LEU A 403 -5.76 24.90 -21.60
CA LEU A 403 -6.21 25.62 -22.80
C LEU A 403 -7.09 24.70 -23.65
N MET A 404 -8.32 25.11 -23.92
CA MET A 404 -9.22 24.48 -24.88
C MET A 404 -8.92 25.04 -26.27
N LEU A 405 -8.44 24.17 -27.15
CA LEU A 405 -8.19 24.53 -28.56
C LEU A 405 -9.47 24.39 -29.40
N SER A 406 -10.35 23.47 -29.02
CA SER A 406 -11.69 23.29 -29.54
C SER A 406 -12.61 22.72 -28.44
N PRO A 407 -13.93 22.59 -28.65
CA PRO A 407 -14.82 21.95 -27.68
C PRO A 407 -14.37 20.54 -27.25
N ASP A 408 -13.72 19.81 -28.15
CA ASP A 408 -13.30 18.42 -27.95
C ASP A 408 -11.80 18.28 -27.63
N LEU A 409 -10.97 19.33 -27.83
CA LEU A 409 -9.51 19.26 -27.72
C LEU A 409 -8.97 20.26 -26.70
N SER A 410 -8.23 19.78 -25.71
CA SER A 410 -7.55 20.61 -24.74
C SER A 410 -6.10 20.19 -24.50
N VAL A 411 -5.28 21.19 -24.14
CA VAL A 411 -3.90 21.00 -23.68
C VAL A 411 -3.82 21.38 -22.22
N LYS A 412 -3.09 20.59 -21.44
CA LYS A 412 -2.85 20.86 -20.00
C LYS A 412 -1.35 20.85 -19.77
N LEU A 413 -0.89 21.74 -18.86
CA LEU A 413 0.48 21.82 -18.37
C LEU A 413 0.43 22.06 -16.86
N GLY A 414 1.33 21.44 -16.11
CA GLY A 414 1.41 21.64 -14.67
C GLY A 414 2.83 21.49 -14.15
N TYR A 415 3.12 22.26 -13.11
CA TYR A 415 4.34 22.19 -12.32
C TYR A 415 4.00 22.15 -10.85
N ALA A 416 4.74 21.37 -10.09
CA ALA A 416 4.66 21.35 -8.62
C ALA A 416 6.04 21.11 -8.00
N ARG A 417 6.35 21.89 -6.94
CA ARG A 417 7.36 21.55 -5.95
C ARG A 417 6.69 20.92 -4.75
N MET A 418 7.26 19.85 -4.22
CA MET A 418 6.70 19.07 -3.14
C MET A 418 7.78 18.71 -2.12
N THR A 419 7.40 18.61 -0.84
CA THR A 419 8.30 18.23 0.27
C THR A 419 7.61 17.17 1.13
N GLN A 420 8.38 16.20 1.61
CA GLN A 420 7.91 15.10 2.46
C GLN A 420 8.78 15.00 3.71
N TYR A 421 8.14 14.87 4.87
CA TYR A 421 8.79 14.81 6.18
C TYR A 421 8.68 13.44 6.86
N VAL A 422 7.82 12.57 6.33
CA VAL A 422 7.56 11.23 6.88
C VAL A 422 7.88 10.20 5.83
N HIS A 423 8.74 9.25 6.13
CA HIS A 423 9.30 8.28 5.19
C HIS A 423 8.95 6.85 5.60
N LEU A 424 8.90 5.94 4.62
CA LEU A 424 8.80 4.51 4.84
C LEU A 424 10.10 3.85 4.42
N LEU A 425 10.78 3.22 5.36
CA LEU A 425 11.96 2.42 5.09
C LEU A 425 11.54 0.99 4.72
N SER A 426 11.79 0.60 3.47
CA SER A 426 11.45 -0.71 2.94
C SER A 426 12.65 -1.36 2.26
N THR A 427 12.93 -2.61 2.60
CA THR A 427 14.03 -3.41 2.01
C THR A 427 13.62 -4.08 0.70
N THR A 428 12.32 -4.29 0.47
CA THR A 428 11.78 -5.04 -0.66
C THR A 428 10.96 -4.18 -1.62
N SER A 429 10.58 -4.72 -2.77
CA SER A 429 9.60 -4.10 -3.69
C SER A 429 8.15 -4.33 -3.28
N VAL A 430 7.93 -5.13 -2.23
CA VAL A 430 6.63 -5.37 -1.60
C VAL A 430 6.58 -4.57 -0.31
N THR A 431 5.54 -3.78 -0.10
CA THR A 431 5.34 -3.10 1.18
C THR A 431 4.96 -4.14 2.23
N LEU A 432 5.81 -4.29 3.23
CA LEU A 432 5.61 -5.23 4.33
C LEU A 432 5.09 -4.50 5.57
N PRO A 433 4.34 -5.15 6.45
CA PRO A 433 3.94 -4.56 7.72
C PRO A 433 5.13 -4.23 8.62
N THR A 434 6.27 -4.88 8.40
CA THR A 434 7.53 -4.64 9.11
C THR A 434 8.31 -3.41 8.61
N ASP A 435 7.87 -2.78 7.51
CA ASP A 435 8.47 -1.53 7.02
C ASP A 435 8.23 -0.40 8.03
N LEU A 436 9.25 0.45 8.23
CA LEU A 436 9.25 1.45 9.28
C LEU A 436 8.82 2.83 8.79
N TRP A 437 7.85 3.42 9.49
CA TRP A 437 7.53 4.83 9.36
C TRP A 437 8.40 5.68 10.26
N VAL A 438 9.27 6.50 9.64
CA VAL A 438 10.25 7.34 10.32
C VAL A 438 10.10 8.80 9.93
N PRO A 439 10.38 9.76 10.85
CA PRO A 439 10.41 11.18 10.52
C PRO A 439 11.75 11.59 9.88
N VAL A 440 11.79 12.80 9.37
CA VAL A 440 13.06 13.54 9.23
C VAL A 440 13.65 13.79 10.62
N THR A 441 14.99 13.88 10.69
CA THR A 441 15.74 14.13 11.92
C THR A 441 16.82 15.18 11.63
N ASP A 442 17.78 15.41 12.55
CA ASP A 442 18.94 16.26 12.28
C ASP A 442 19.93 15.62 11.29
N ARG A 443 19.85 14.30 11.04
CA ARG A 443 20.69 13.56 10.11
C ARG A 443 19.99 13.22 8.80
N VAL A 444 18.66 13.08 8.81
CA VAL A 444 17.85 12.74 7.64
C VAL A 444 17.02 13.94 7.25
N GLU A 445 17.40 14.61 6.17
CA GLU A 445 16.74 15.81 5.66
C GLU A 445 15.42 15.47 4.94
N PRO A 446 14.48 16.46 4.84
CA PRO A 446 13.24 16.28 4.09
C PRO A 446 13.49 15.93 2.62
N MET A 447 12.79 14.92 2.12
CA MET A 447 12.75 14.63 0.69
C MET A 447 12.04 15.75 -0.06
N GLN A 448 12.54 16.09 -1.24
CA GLN A 448 11.98 17.12 -2.11
C GLN A 448 11.80 16.58 -3.53
N SER A 449 10.80 17.09 -4.23
CA SER A 449 10.64 16.79 -5.65
C SER A 449 10.15 18.01 -6.44
N HIS A 450 10.57 18.06 -7.70
CA HIS A 450 10.06 18.96 -8.73
C HIS A 450 9.47 18.13 -9.83
N GLN A 451 8.23 18.37 -10.18
CA GLN A 451 7.57 17.67 -11.26
C GLN A 451 6.97 18.65 -12.27
N ILE A 452 7.25 18.43 -13.55
CA ILE A 452 6.55 19.05 -14.67
C ILE A 452 5.81 17.96 -15.44
N ALA A 453 4.57 18.22 -15.82
CA ALA A 453 3.78 17.31 -16.63
C ALA A 453 2.90 18.09 -17.61
N GLY A 454 2.74 17.58 -18.81
CA GLY A 454 1.88 18.18 -19.82
C GLY A 454 1.23 17.12 -20.70
N GLY A 455 0.09 17.45 -21.31
CA GLY A 455 -0.61 16.48 -22.13
C GLY A 455 -1.69 17.09 -23.01
N ILE A 456 -2.09 16.31 -24.00
CA ILE A 456 -3.16 16.59 -24.95
C ILE A 456 -4.32 15.66 -24.65
N PHE A 457 -5.53 16.22 -24.58
CA PHE A 457 -6.76 15.51 -24.24
C PHE A 457 -7.80 15.79 -25.33
N TYR A 458 -8.29 14.72 -25.94
CA TYR A 458 -9.32 14.76 -26.95
C TYR A 458 -10.51 13.93 -26.50
N SER A 459 -11.67 14.57 -26.35
CA SER A 459 -12.91 13.93 -25.87
C SER A 459 -13.96 14.05 -26.94
N ARG A 460 -14.34 12.92 -27.56
CA ARG A 460 -15.40 12.90 -28.56
C ARG A 460 -16.64 12.25 -27.99
N SER A 461 -17.65 13.08 -27.77
CA SER A 461 -18.93 12.65 -27.17
C SER A 461 -19.49 11.41 -27.88
N GLY A 462 -19.85 10.38 -27.09
CA GLY A 462 -20.43 9.12 -27.57
C GLY A 462 -19.44 8.12 -28.19
N ILE A 463 -18.16 8.48 -28.38
CA ILE A 463 -17.14 7.61 -28.95
C ILE A 463 -16.13 7.18 -27.88
N ALA A 464 -15.20 8.05 -27.53
CA ALA A 464 -14.17 7.78 -26.54
C ALA A 464 -13.41 9.07 -26.15
N ASP A 465 -12.71 9.01 -25.03
CA ASP A 465 -11.74 9.99 -24.55
C ASP A 465 -10.33 9.46 -24.83
N PHE A 466 -9.47 10.32 -25.37
CA PHE A 466 -8.07 10.03 -25.68
C PHE A 466 -7.19 11.00 -24.92
N SER A 467 -6.10 10.54 -24.34
CA SER A 467 -5.07 11.41 -23.78
C SER A 467 -3.66 10.88 -24.02
N VAL A 468 -2.75 11.83 -24.21
CA VAL A 468 -1.30 11.59 -24.21
C VAL A 468 -0.70 12.58 -23.22
N GLU A 469 -0.04 12.06 -22.20
CA GLU A 469 0.63 12.87 -21.19
C GLU A 469 2.13 12.52 -21.14
N ALA A 470 2.99 13.53 -20.92
CA ALA A 470 4.40 13.33 -20.64
C ALA A 470 4.78 14.00 -19.33
N TYR A 471 5.74 13.43 -18.59
CA TYR A 471 6.21 14.00 -17.33
C TYR A 471 7.71 13.84 -17.16
N TYR A 472 8.28 14.75 -16.36
CA TYR A 472 9.61 14.67 -15.80
C TYR A 472 9.55 15.03 -14.32
N LYS A 473 10.23 14.26 -13.47
CA LYS A 473 10.29 14.43 -12.02
C LYS A 473 11.73 14.29 -11.56
N SER A 474 12.24 15.26 -10.82
CA SER A 474 13.49 15.15 -10.05
C SER A 474 13.17 15.02 -8.57
N MET A 475 13.99 14.28 -7.85
CA MET A 475 13.84 13.99 -6.43
C MET A 475 15.20 14.14 -5.75
N ASP A 476 15.21 14.82 -4.60
CA ASP A 476 16.39 15.02 -3.77
C ASP A 476 16.15 14.50 -2.35
N ASN A 477 17.24 14.13 -1.66
CA ASN A 477 17.24 13.56 -0.32
C ASN A 477 16.42 12.28 -0.18
N LEU A 478 16.33 11.47 -1.26
CA LEU A 478 15.77 10.13 -1.18
C LEU A 478 16.58 9.29 -0.21
N ILE A 479 15.90 8.51 0.63
CA ILE A 479 16.55 7.60 1.56
C ILE A 479 16.48 6.16 1.05
N GLU A 480 17.57 5.42 1.27
CA GLU A 480 17.65 3.99 0.99
C GLU A 480 18.63 3.31 1.94
N TYR A 481 18.38 2.03 2.25
CA TYR A 481 19.32 1.24 3.05
C TYR A 481 20.66 1.11 2.36
N LYS A 482 21.74 1.19 3.15
CA LYS A 482 23.11 0.86 2.73
C LYS A 482 23.16 -0.52 2.09
N ASP A 483 24.15 -0.75 1.25
CA ASP A 483 24.38 -2.09 0.69
C ASP A 483 24.67 -3.09 1.82
N GLY A 484 23.90 -4.17 1.86
CA GLY A 484 23.99 -5.21 2.89
C GLY A 484 23.29 -4.88 4.22
N ALA A 485 22.78 -3.66 4.41
CA ALA A 485 22.05 -3.32 5.63
C ALA A 485 20.63 -3.89 5.61
N THR A 486 20.21 -4.41 6.74
CA THR A 486 18.82 -4.80 7.02
C THR A 486 18.45 -4.26 8.40
N PHE A 487 17.18 -3.87 8.54
CA PHE A 487 16.69 -3.41 9.82
C PHE A 487 16.47 -4.58 10.81
N PHE A 488 15.93 -5.69 10.30
CA PHE A 488 15.58 -6.84 11.15
C PHE A 488 16.85 -7.51 11.72
N GLY A 489 16.95 -7.52 13.05
CA GLY A 489 18.11 -8.06 13.75
C GLY A 489 19.31 -7.12 13.87
N SER A 490 19.17 -5.84 13.51
CA SER A 490 20.18 -4.83 13.76
C SER A 490 20.00 -4.19 15.14
N TYR A 491 21.09 -4.02 15.88
CA TYR A 491 21.14 -3.23 17.11
C TYR A 491 21.45 -1.75 16.85
N GLU A 492 21.63 -1.38 15.57
CA GLU A 492 21.94 0.00 15.19
C GLU A 492 20.68 0.83 15.03
N ASN A 493 20.75 2.11 15.39
CA ASN A 493 19.71 3.08 15.09
C ASN A 493 19.49 3.14 13.56
N TRP A 494 18.22 3.15 13.13
CA TRP A 494 17.83 3.16 11.72
C TRP A 494 18.50 4.29 10.90
N GLU A 495 18.80 5.44 11.51
CA GLU A 495 19.51 6.55 10.85
C GLU A 495 20.91 6.17 10.38
N ASN A 496 21.55 5.23 11.08
CA ASN A 496 22.88 4.74 10.71
C ASN A 496 22.82 3.70 9.57
N LEU A 497 21.64 3.17 9.27
CA LEU A 497 21.46 2.13 8.25
C LEU A 497 21.09 2.70 6.87
N VAL A 498 20.83 4.00 6.77
CA VAL A 498 20.37 4.64 5.53
C VAL A 498 21.36 5.66 4.99
N TYR A 499 21.30 5.88 3.68
CA TYR A 499 21.95 6.96 2.99
C TYR A 499 20.94 7.84 2.28
N MET A 500 21.32 9.12 2.07
CA MET A 500 20.56 10.08 1.30
C MET A 500 21.13 10.22 -0.11
N GLY A 501 20.25 10.27 -1.11
CA GLY A 501 20.62 10.39 -2.50
C GLY A 501 19.62 11.19 -3.31
N ARG A 502 19.71 11.08 -4.62
CA ARG A 502 18.84 11.73 -5.58
C ARG A 502 18.21 10.72 -6.54
N GLY A 503 17.15 11.12 -7.20
CA GLY A 503 16.50 10.30 -8.21
C GLY A 503 15.83 11.14 -9.28
N TRP A 504 15.48 10.52 -10.39
CA TRP A 504 14.70 11.12 -11.45
C TRP A 504 13.82 10.09 -12.14
N SER A 505 12.68 10.56 -12.61
CA SER A 505 11.75 9.74 -13.37
C SER A 505 11.15 10.52 -14.52
N TYR A 506 10.93 9.85 -15.65
CA TYR A 506 10.26 10.43 -16.81
C TYR A 506 9.48 9.36 -17.56
N GLY A 507 8.44 9.80 -18.26
CA GLY A 507 7.63 8.87 -19.04
C GLY A 507 6.58 9.54 -19.90
N ILE A 508 5.97 8.71 -20.75
CA ILE A 508 4.84 9.07 -21.62
C ILE A 508 3.71 8.08 -21.33
N GLU A 509 2.51 8.63 -21.15
CA GLU A 509 1.29 7.90 -20.80
C GLU A 509 0.26 8.08 -21.92
N PHE A 510 -0.35 6.99 -22.37
CA PHE A 510 -1.43 6.98 -23.36
C PHE A 510 -2.67 6.37 -22.73
N LEU A 511 -3.82 7.01 -22.89
CA LEU A 511 -5.11 6.50 -22.44
C LEU A 511 -6.14 6.64 -23.53
N VAL A 512 -6.86 5.56 -23.79
CA VAL A 512 -8.11 5.56 -24.56
C VAL A 512 -9.19 4.99 -23.66
N GLN A 513 -10.26 5.74 -23.40
CA GLN A 513 -11.31 5.35 -22.47
C GLN A 513 -12.69 5.56 -23.09
N ARG A 514 -13.57 4.60 -22.89
CA ARG A 514 -14.97 4.68 -23.30
C ARG A 514 -15.89 4.38 -22.12
N GLU A 515 -16.78 5.32 -21.80
CA GLU A 515 -17.69 5.22 -20.64
C GLU A 515 -19.14 4.93 -21.00
N ILE A 516 -19.53 5.11 -22.25
CA ILE A 516 -20.92 5.07 -22.72
C ILE A 516 -21.10 3.94 -23.74
N GLY A 517 -22.24 3.25 -23.65
CA GLY A 517 -22.64 2.20 -24.57
C GLY A 517 -22.57 0.80 -23.97
N LYS A 518 -22.74 -0.22 -24.83
CA LYS A 518 -22.68 -1.63 -24.39
C LYS A 518 -21.25 -2.08 -24.10
N LEU A 519 -20.27 -1.55 -24.85
CA LEU A 519 -18.85 -1.79 -24.64
C LEU A 519 -18.26 -0.57 -23.96
N THR A 520 -17.74 -0.75 -22.75
CA THR A 520 -17.06 0.26 -21.94
C THR A 520 -15.70 -0.26 -21.50
N GLY A 521 -14.80 0.61 -21.06
CA GLY A 521 -13.49 0.21 -20.59
C GLY A 521 -12.40 1.19 -21.02
N TRP A 522 -11.14 0.76 -20.90
CA TRP A 522 -9.99 1.57 -21.29
C TRP A 522 -8.80 0.73 -21.74
N VAL A 523 -7.93 1.37 -22.50
CA VAL A 523 -6.59 0.90 -22.84
C VAL A 523 -5.61 1.95 -22.33
N GLY A 524 -4.75 1.55 -21.41
CA GLY A 524 -3.70 2.39 -20.82
C GLY A 524 -2.32 1.85 -21.17
N TYR A 525 -1.42 2.71 -21.63
CA TYR A 525 -0.03 2.34 -21.87
C TYR A 525 0.90 3.39 -21.27
N THR A 526 1.96 2.93 -20.60
CA THR A 526 3.01 3.78 -20.04
C THR A 526 4.37 3.31 -20.53
N TRP A 527 5.16 4.24 -21.03
CA TRP A 527 6.60 4.07 -21.18
C TRP A 527 7.28 4.97 -20.15
N SER A 528 8.14 4.39 -19.29
CA SER A 528 8.77 5.16 -18.22
C SER A 528 10.17 4.66 -17.87
N ARG A 529 10.93 5.52 -17.18
CA ARG A 529 12.22 5.18 -16.57
C ARG A 529 12.36 5.89 -15.24
N THR A 530 12.77 5.15 -14.21
CA THR A 530 13.03 5.67 -12.86
C THR A 530 14.42 5.25 -12.41
N MET A 531 15.25 6.23 -12.07
CA MET A 531 16.65 6.04 -11.67
C MET A 531 16.89 6.65 -10.29
N ARG A 532 17.85 6.08 -9.57
CA ARG A 532 18.37 6.57 -8.28
C ARG A 532 19.88 6.67 -8.32
N GLN A 533 20.46 7.56 -7.53
CA GLN A 533 21.90 7.73 -7.39
C GLN A 533 22.25 8.23 -5.98
N PHE A 534 23.20 7.59 -5.35
CA PHE A 534 23.72 7.92 -4.03
C PHE A 534 25.24 8.11 -4.17
N ASP A 535 25.67 9.35 -4.27
CA ASP A 535 27.06 9.74 -4.60
C ASP A 535 27.56 10.89 -3.72
N ARG A 536 26.95 11.15 -2.56
CA ARG A 536 27.30 12.27 -1.66
C ARG A 536 28.24 11.82 -0.56
N ASP A 537 29.31 12.60 -0.31
CA ASP A 537 30.16 12.63 0.90
C ASP A 537 30.31 11.29 1.67
N GLY A 538 30.77 10.24 0.99
CA GLY A 538 30.92 8.92 1.59
C GLY A 538 29.64 8.10 1.72
N MET A 539 28.48 8.65 1.33
CA MET A 539 27.18 7.95 1.28
C MET A 539 27.02 7.27 -0.08
N LEU A 540 27.80 6.24 -0.34
CA LEU A 540 27.83 5.57 -1.64
C LEU A 540 26.98 4.30 -1.63
N ILE A 541 25.98 4.21 -2.51
CA ILE A 541 25.32 2.98 -2.91
C ILE A 541 25.67 2.73 -4.38
N ASN A 542 25.95 1.48 -4.74
CA ASN A 542 26.33 1.12 -6.10
C ASN A 542 27.59 1.85 -6.57
N ASN A 543 28.56 2.09 -5.68
CA ASN A 543 29.78 2.87 -5.92
C ASN A 543 29.51 4.29 -6.47
N GLY A 544 28.39 4.91 -6.09
CA GLY A 544 27.97 6.23 -6.58
C GLY A 544 27.41 6.25 -8.00
N ASN A 545 27.34 5.11 -8.69
CA ASN A 545 26.77 5.02 -10.04
C ASN A 545 25.23 5.00 -10.01
N PRO A 546 24.57 5.62 -10.99
CA PRO A 546 23.13 5.53 -11.12
C PRO A 546 22.65 4.10 -11.34
N PHE A 547 21.52 3.73 -10.71
CA PHE A 547 20.88 2.44 -10.87
C PHE A 547 19.35 2.58 -11.00
N PRO A 548 18.66 1.64 -11.63
CA PRO A 548 17.19 1.69 -11.72
C PRO A 548 16.54 1.47 -10.35
N ALA A 549 15.44 2.17 -10.09
CA ALA A 549 14.63 1.87 -8.91
C ALA A 549 14.11 0.42 -8.98
N LYS A 550 13.93 -0.24 -7.83
CA LYS A 550 13.47 -1.65 -7.76
C LYS A 550 12.13 -1.90 -8.45
N TYR A 551 11.30 -0.87 -8.59
CA TYR A 551 10.00 -0.90 -9.27
C TYR A 551 10.03 -0.30 -10.68
N ASP A 552 11.21 0.03 -11.24
CA ASP A 552 11.32 0.54 -12.60
C ASP A 552 10.83 -0.48 -13.61
N ARG A 553 9.79 -0.12 -14.37
CA ARG A 553 9.26 -0.88 -15.49
C ARG A 553 9.27 -0.01 -16.73
N ARG A 554 9.83 -0.55 -17.82
CA ARG A 554 9.98 0.20 -19.07
C ARG A 554 8.67 0.35 -19.81
N HIS A 555 7.91 -0.73 -19.88
CA HIS A 555 6.63 -0.81 -20.57
C HIS A 555 5.58 -1.35 -19.60
N ASP A 556 4.42 -0.73 -19.60
CA ASP A 556 3.25 -1.16 -18.82
C ASP A 556 2.00 -0.92 -19.66
N LEU A 557 1.23 -1.97 -19.94
CA LEU A 557 0.04 -1.95 -20.78
C LEU A 557 -1.11 -2.65 -20.07
N SER A 558 -2.24 -1.97 -19.98
CA SER A 558 -3.47 -2.50 -19.41
C SER A 558 -4.62 -2.33 -20.38
N ILE A 559 -5.39 -3.39 -20.63
CA ILE A 559 -6.62 -3.40 -21.42
C ILE A 559 -7.74 -3.89 -20.50
N VAL A 560 -8.71 -3.04 -20.25
CA VAL A 560 -9.89 -3.35 -19.42
C VAL A 560 -11.14 -3.16 -20.27
N LEU A 561 -11.93 -4.21 -20.41
CA LEU A 561 -13.14 -4.21 -21.22
C LEU A 561 -14.31 -4.76 -20.42
N SER A 562 -15.45 -4.11 -20.52
CA SER A 562 -16.73 -4.57 -19.99
C SER A 562 -17.78 -4.51 -21.09
N TYR A 563 -18.43 -5.62 -21.36
CA TYR A 563 -19.48 -5.73 -22.39
C TYR A 563 -20.81 -6.15 -21.79
N LYS A 564 -21.78 -5.24 -21.86
CA LYS A 564 -23.14 -5.49 -21.41
C LYS A 564 -23.93 -6.25 -22.49
N LEU A 565 -24.03 -7.58 -22.32
CA LEU A 565 -24.80 -8.43 -23.22
C LEU A 565 -26.28 -8.05 -23.19
N ASN A 566 -26.85 -7.90 -21.99
CA ASN A 566 -28.22 -7.46 -21.72
C ASN A 566 -28.31 -6.95 -20.26
N ASP A 567 -29.50 -6.58 -19.78
CA ASP A 567 -29.69 -6.07 -18.42
C ASP A 567 -29.45 -7.11 -17.30
N ARG A 568 -29.23 -8.38 -17.64
CA ARG A 568 -29.01 -9.47 -16.69
C ARG A 568 -27.58 -10.01 -16.72
N ILE A 569 -26.83 -9.76 -17.79
CA ILE A 569 -25.50 -10.37 -17.99
C ILE A 569 -24.54 -9.32 -18.54
N ASP A 570 -23.41 -9.13 -17.88
CA ASP A 570 -22.24 -8.45 -18.40
C ASP A 570 -20.99 -9.32 -18.27
N VAL A 571 -20.10 -9.16 -19.25
CA VAL A 571 -18.83 -9.89 -19.35
C VAL A 571 -17.69 -8.89 -19.24
N ASN A 572 -16.68 -9.23 -18.45
CA ASN A 572 -15.54 -8.38 -18.18
C ASN A 572 -14.24 -9.11 -18.52
N ALA A 573 -13.29 -8.37 -19.08
CA ALA A 573 -11.96 -8.89 -19.39
C ALA A 573 -10.90 -7.86 -19.01
N THR A 574 -9.82 -8.31 -18.41
CA THR A 574 -8.64 -7.49 -18.14
C THR A 574 -7.40 -8.22 -18.62
N TRP A 575 -6.63 -7.58 -19.49
CA TRP A 575 -5.32 -8.07 -19.88
C TRP A 575 -4.25 -7.05 -19.50
N VAL A 576 -3.18 -7.53 -18.88
CA VAL A 576 -2.05 -6.72 -18.46
C VAL A 576 -0.75 -7.29 -19.00
N TYR A 577 0.15 -6.39 -19.36
CA TYR A 577 1.53 -6.71 -19.71
C TYR A 577 2.45 -5.66 -19.11
N SER A 578 3.55 -6.09 -18.52
CA SER A 578 4.64 -5.18 -18.13
C SER A 578 5.99 -5.86 -18.25
N THR A 579 7.03 -5.06 -18.59
CA THR A 579 8.41 -5.51 -18.44
C THR A 579 8.70 -5.78 -16.96
N GLY A 580 9.60 -6.73 -16.69
CA GLY A 580 9.95 -7.13 -15.33
C GLY A 580 10.55 -5.99 -14.50
N ASN A 581 10.40 -6.08 -13.18
CA ASN A 581 11.01 -5.18 -12.21
C ASN A 581 12.54 -5.33 -12.20
N ALA A 582 13.24 -4.31 -11.69
CA ALA A 582 14.66 -4.42 -11.40
C ALA A 582 14.88 -5.09 -10.04
N ALA A 583 15.88 -5.96 -9.96
CA ALA A 583 16.25 -6.69 -8.74
C ALA A 583 17.77 -6.78 -8.60
N SER A 584 18.27 -6.83 -7.36
CA SER A 584 19.66 -7.13 -7.09
C SER A 584 19.85 -8.64 -7.08
N LEU A 585 20.71 -9.15 -7.96
CA LEU A 585 20.99 -10.57 -8.07
C LEU A 585 22.50 -10.82 -7.97
N ALA A 586 22.88 -11.81 -7.16
CA ALA A 586 24.27 -12.26 -7.09
C ALA A 586 24.68 -12.93 -8.39
N THR A 587 25.72 -12.42 -9.02
CA THR A 587 26.29 -12.99 -10.27
C THR A 587 27.30 -14.06 -9.99
N GLN A 588 27.94 -14.04 -8.81
CA GLN A 588 28.96 -14.99 -8.38
C GLN A 588 28.79 -15.33 -6.90
N SER A 589 29.30 -16.49 -6.51
CA SER A 589 29.32 -16.94 -5.12
C SER A 589 30.64 -17.67 -4.87
N TYR A 590 31.34 -17.28 -3.81
CA TYR A 590 32.62 -17.89 -3.41
C TYR A 590 32.45 -18.57 -2.06
N PRO A 591 32.98 -19.79 -1.88
CA PRO A 591 33.02 -20.41 -0.56
C PRO A 591 33.96 -19.60 0.36
N VAL A 592 33.56 -19.43 1.60
CA VAL A 592 34.42 -18.81 2.64
C VAL A 592 35.42 -19.87 3.10
N ALA A 593 36.71 -19.49 3.17
CA ALA A 593 37.72 -20.36 3.78
C ALA A 593 37.39 -20.51 5.28
N GLN A 594 37.20 -21.72 5.75
CA GLN A 594 37.01 -22.01 7.17
C GLN A 594 38.39 -22.05 7.85
N GLU A 595 38.52 -21.40 9.00
CA GLU A 595 39.76 -21.38 9.80
C GLU A 595 40.07 -22.76 10.40
N ASN A 596 39.10 -23.68 10.49
CA ASN A 596 39.28 -24.99 11.08
C ASN A 596 38.70 -26.08 10.15
N PRO A 597 39.53 -26.78 9.32
CA PRO A 597 39.11 -27.81 8.41
C PRO A 597 38.61 -29.09 9.11
N ASP A 598 38.85 -29.25 10.40
CA ASP A 598 38.54 -30.47 11.18
C ASP A 598 37.16 -30.38 11.89
N GLU A 599 36.47 -29.26 11.85
CA GLU A 599 35.13 -29.13 12.39
C GLU A 599 34.12 -29.53 11.30
N TYR A 600 33.48 -30.69 11.47
CA TYR A 600 32.44 -31.23 10.61
C TYR A 600 31.17 -30.35 10.66
N ASP A 601 31.27 -29.12 10.17
CA ASP A 601 30.09 -28.31 9.86
C ASP A 601 29.79 -28.44 8.36
N ASN A 602 28.73 -29.17 8.04
CA ASN A 602 28.25 -29.44 6.67
C ASN A 602 27.70 -28.20 5.94
N GLY A 603 27.87 -26.99 6.48
CA GLY A 603 27.45 -25.74 5.89
C GLY A 603 28.64 -24.90 5.41
N SER A 604 29.15 -25.12 4.19
CA SER A 604 30.10 -24.17 3.59
C SER A 604 29.44 -22.80 3.43
N ALA A 605 29.76 -21.88 4.33
CA ALA A 605 29.36 -20.48 4.21
C ALA A 605 29.86 -19.93 2.86
N SER A 606 29.01 -19.25 2.12
CA SER A 606 29.39 -18.65 0.84
C SER A 606 29.08 -17.16 0.83
N VAL A 607 30.00 -16.39 0.25
CA VAL A 607 29.81 -14.95 0.00
C VAL A 607 29.24 -14.75 -1.39
N ASN A 608 28.11 -14.08 -1.47
CA ASN A 608 27.48 -13.70 -2.73
C ASN A 608 28.00 -12.36 -3.21
N VAL A 609 28.47 -12.28 -4.47
CA VAL A 609 28.94 -11.05 -5.09
C VAL A 609 27.83 -10.48 -5.97
N ILE A 610 27.41 -9.25 -5.65
CA ILE A 610 26.43 -8.48 -6.41
C ILE A 610 27.21 -7.35 -7.09
N GLU A 611 27.31 -7.39 -8.42
CA GLU A 611 28.10 -6.41 -9.20
C GLU A 611 27.49 -5.01 -9.24
N GLY A 612 26.20 -4.89 -8.95
CA GLY A 612 25.49 -3.61 -8.93
C GLY A 612 24.11 -3.69 -8.33
N ARG A 613 23.64 -2.59 -7.79
CA ARG A 613 22.30 -2.46 -7.23
C ARG A 613 21.25 -2.55 -8.34
N ASN A 614 20.23 -3.42 -8.15
CA ASN A 614 19.15 -3.64 -9.13
C ASN A 614 19.67 -3.94 -10.55
N ASN A 615 20.72 -4.75 -10.62
CA ASN A 615 21.49 -5.09 -11.82
C ASN A 615 20.77 -6.08 -12.76
N TYR A 616 19.72 -6.73 -12.27
CA TYR A 616 18.98 -7.74 -13.02
C TYR A 616 17.56 -7.27 -13.33
N ARG A 617 17.05 -7.61 -14.52
CA ARG A 617 15.67 -7.39 -14.92
C ARG A 617 14.90 -8.70 -14.81
N MET A 618 13.86 -8.72 -13.95
CA MET A 618 12.96 -9.86 -13.82
C MET A 618 12.30 -10.20 -15.17
N PRO A 619 11.87 -11.44 -15.39
CA PRO A 619 11.08 -11.80 -16.57
C PRO A 619 9.80 -10.96 -16.69
N ASP A 620 9.34 -10.79 -17.95
CA ASP A 620 8.13 -10.03 -18.24
C ASP A 620 6.90 -10.65 -17.60
N TYR A 621 6.02 -9.78 -17.12
CA TYR A 621 4.75 -10.11 -16.51
C TYR A 621 3.60 -9.93 -17.49
N HIS A 622 2.72 -10.92 -17.63
CA HIS A 622 1.44 -10.72 -18.31
C HIS A 622 0.37 -11.69 -17.82
N ARG A 623 -0.90 -11.25 -17.91
CA ARG A 623 -2.04 -12.01 -17.39
C ARG A 623 -3.32 -11.61 -18.10
N LEU A 624 -4.22 -12.58 -18.27
CA LEU A 624 -5.61 -12.37 -18.70
C LEU A 624 -6.56 -12.81 -17.59
N ASP A 625 -7.46 -11.93 -17.21
CA ASP A 625 -8.55 -12.21 -16.26
C ASP A 625 -9.89 -12.05 -16.98
N LEU A 626 -10.80 -12.98 -16.75
CA LEU A 626 -12.16 -12.95 -17.31
C LEU A 626 -13.18 -13.03 -16.20
N GLY A 627 -14.30 -12.34 -16.37
CA GLY A 627 -15.39 -12.37 -15.42
C GLY A 627 -16.77 -12.24 -16.08
N VAL A 628 -17.78 -12.82 -15.46
CA VAL A 628 -19.17 -12.70 -15.86
C VAL A 628 -20.03 -12.37 -14.65
N ASN A 629 -20.86 -11.35 -14.77
CA ASN A 629 -21.83 -10.96 -13.76
C ASN A 629 -23.25 -11.34 -14.21
N PHE A 630 -23.99 -11.99 -13.31
CA PHE A 630 -25.39 -12.34 -13.49
C PHE A 630 -26.25 -11.53 -12.54
N HIS A 631 -27.09 -10.64 -13.08
CA HIS A 631 -27.94 -9.74 -12.33
C HIS A 631 -29.40 -10.24 -12.34
N ARG A 632 -30.06 -10.17 -11.17
CA ARG A 632 -31.49 -10.42 -11.08
C ARG A 632 -32.17 -9.41 -10.16
N LYS A 633 -33.18 -8.73 -10.67
CA LYS A 633 -34.03 -7.80 -9.89
C LYS A 633 -35.22 -8.56 -9.30
N PHE A 634 -35.51 -8.30 -8.05
CA PHE A 634 -36.69 -8.71 -7.31
C PHE A 634 -37.52 -7.46 -6.92
N LYS A 635 -38.68 -7.63 -6.34
CA LYS A 635 -39.55 -6.49 -5.96
C LYS A 635 -38.86 -5.50 -4.99
N ARG A 636 -38.06 -5.99 -4.05
CA ARG A 636 -37.39 -5.18 -3.00
C ARG A 636 -35.88 -5.44 -2.89
N ALA A 637 -35.32 -6.18 -3.82
CA ALA A 637 -33.92 -6.55 -3.77
C ALA A 637 -33.34 -6.72 -5.16
N ARG A 638 -32.01 -6.66 -5.27
CA ARG A 638 -31.25 -7.03 -6.47
C ARG A 638 -30.16 -7.99 -6.06
N ARG A 639 -29.99 -9.07 -6.81
CA ARG A 639 -28.89 -10.02 -6.65
C ARG A 639 -27.91 -9.88 -7.79
N THR A 640 -26.62 -9.97 -7.47
CA THR A 640 -25.54 -10.14 -8.45
C THR A 640 -24.72 -11.37 -8.08
N ILE A 641 -24.49 -12.26 -9.05
CA ILE A 641 -23.53 -13.35 -8.93
C ILE A 641 -22.38 -13.03 -9.87
N ASN A 642 -21.18 -12.97 -9.35
CA ASN A 642 -19.94 -12.85 -10.12
C ASN A 642 -19.25 -14.22 -10.17
N VAL A 643 -18.83 -14.61 -11.36
CA VAL A 643 -17.94 -15.74 -11.61
C VAL A 643 -16.78 -15.20 -12.42
N SER A 644 -15.57 -15.36 -11.92
CA SER A 644 -14.36 -14.86 -12.59
C SER A 644 -13.21 -15.86 -12.51
N VAL A 645 -12.28 -15.70 -13.40
CA VAL A 645 -11.04 -16.50 -13.45
C VAL A 645 -9.88 -15.52 -13.61
N TYR A 646 -9.00 -15.52 -12.62
CA TYR A 646 -7.74 -14.80 -12.65
C TYR A 646 -6.70 -15.67 -13.34
N ASN A 647 -5.84 -15.06 -14.17
CA ASN A 647 -4.75 -15.76 -14.90
C ASN A 647 -5.24 -16.95 -15.73
N VAL A 648 -6.16 -16.70 -16.65
CA VAL A 648 -6.89 -17.73 -17.44
C VAL A 648 -5.97 -18.71 -18.16
N TYR A 649 -4.83 -18.25 -18.65
CA TYR A 649 -3.86 -19.12 -19.36
C TYR A 649 -2.72 -19.64 -18.45
N ASN A 650 -2.90 -19.54 -17.11
CA ASN A 650 -2.02 -20.16 -16.11
C ASN A 650 -0.53 -19.82 -16.27
N ARG A 651 -0.20 -18.57 -16.60
CA ARG A 651 1.19 -18.15 -16.71
C ARG A 651 1.84 -18.14 -15.32
N GLN A 652 3.01 -18.73 -15.22
CA GLN A 652 3.86 -18.66 -14.06
C GLN A 652 4.58 -17.30 -14.04
N ASN A 653 3.92 -16.28 -13.49
CA ASN A 653 4.49 -14.93 -13.39
C ASN A 653 5.54 -14.86 -12.27
N PRO A 654 6.64 -14.12 -12.46
CA PRO A 654 7.67 -14.02 -11.44
C PRO A 654 7.21 -13.18 -10.25
N TYR A 655 7.19 -13.78 -9.06
CA TYR A 655 7.02 -13.05 -7.80
C TYR A 655 8.36 -12.64 -7.21
N MET A 656 9.27 -13.59 -7.08
CA MET A 656 10.65 -13.39 -6.66
C MET A 656 11.59 -14.43 -7.27
N LEU A 657 12.87 -14.09 -7.34
CA LEU A 657 13.94 -15.00 -7.69
C LEU A 657 14.81 -15.24 -6.46
N TYR A 658 15.19 -16.48 -6.22
CA TYR A 658 16.11 -16.86 -5.17
C TYR A 658 17.07 -17.93 -5.65
N LYS A 659 18.24 -18.00 -5.02
CA LYS A 659 19.23 -19.03 -5.28
C LYS A 659 18.88 -20.23 -4.42
N SER A 660 18.62 -21.38 -5.06
CA SER A 660 18.45 -22.64 -4.34
C SER A 660 19.81 -23.22 -4.02
N SER A 661 20.09 -23.45 -2.74
CA SER A 661 21.21 -24.25 -2.29
C SER A 661 20.79 -25.72 -2.38
N ARG A 662 20.81 -26.31 -3.57
CA ARG A 662 20.51 -27.74 -3.69
C ARG A 662 21.76 -28.53 -3.41
N ASP A 663 21.68 -29.32 -2.36
CA ASP A 663 22.38 -30.55 -2.01
C ASP A 663 23.87 -30.66 -2.31
N THR A 664 24.64 -30.49 -1.26
CA THR A 664 26.07 -30.76 -1.19
C THR A 664 26.41 -32.23 -1.51
N TYR A 665 25.44 -33.13 -1.41
CA TYR A 665 25.63 -34.56 -1.66
C TYR A 665 25.55 -35.00 -3.13
N ARG A 666 24.94 -34.19 -4.03
CA ARG A 666 24.71 -34.56 -5.42
C ARG A 666 25.42 -33.72 -6.48
N ASN A 667 26.33 -32.82 -6.12
CA ASN A 667 27.12 -32.02 -7.06
C ASN A 667 26.31 -31.27 -8.13
N TYR A 668 25.06 -30.85 -7.82
CA TYR A 668 24.30 -29.97 -8.71
C TYR A 668 24.66 -28.52 -8.51
N PRO A 669 24.91 -27.78 -9.59
CA PRO A 669 25.17 -26.34 -9.47
C PRO A 669 23.94 -25.65 -8.86
N SER A 670 24.17 -24.66 -7.98
CA SER A 670 23.11 -23.83 -7.45
C SER A 670 22.31 -23.21 -8.59
N ALA A 671 20.99 -23.42 -8.58
CA ALA A 671 20.10 -22.92 -9.61
C ALA A 671 19.38 -21.64 -9.14
N LEU A 672 19.17 -20.72 -10.07
CA LEU A 672 18.26 -19.61 -9.86
C LEU A 672 16.81 -20.11 -10.02
N VAL A 673 16.04 -20.03 -8.96
CA VAL A 673 14.65 -20.50 -8.92
C VAL A 673 13.70 -19.32 -8.93
N GLN A 674 12.66 -19.40 -9.77
CA GLN A 674 11.57 -18.44 -9.79
C GLN A 674 10.42 -18.95 -8.91
N LEU A 675 10.04 -18.15 -7.93
CA LEU A 675 8.79 -18.35 -7.19
C LEU A 675 7.66 -17.63 -7.95
N SER A 676 6.58 -18.37 -8.21
CA SER A 676 5.32 -17.86 -8.77
C SER A 676 4.18 -18.20 -7.82
N ILE A 677 3.36 -17.24 -7.45
CA ILE A 677 2.36 -17.41 -6.38
C ILE A 677 0.97 -17.71 -6.93
N PHE A 678 0.59 -17.07 -8.05
CA PHE A 678 -0.78 -17.12 -8.55
C PHE A 678 -0.91 -17.93 -9.84
N PRO A 679 -1.31 -19.23 -9.75
CA PRO A 679 -1.74 -20.01 -10.90
C PRO A 679 -3.11 -19.50 -11.39
N ILE A 680 -3.78 -20.28 -12.23
CA ILE A 680 -5.19 -20.06 -12.57
C ILE A 680 -6.04 -20.11 -11.28
N LEU A 681 -6.80 -19.03 -10.99
CA LEU A 681 -7.62 -18.93 -9.78
C LEU A 681 -9.07 -18.64 -10.16
N PRO A 682 -9.97 -19.62 -10.11
CA PRO A 682 -11.40 -19.37 -10.22
C PRO A 682 -11.90 -18.63 -8.97
N SER A 683 -12.84 -17.72 -9.17
CA SER A 683 -13.41 -16.89 -8.11
C SER A 683 -14.93 -16.81 -8.25
N PHE A 684 -15.60 -16.71 -7.12
CA PHE A 684 -17.04 -16.60 -7.02
C PHE A 684 -17.41 -15.54 -5.98
N ALA A 685 -18.43 -14.73 -6.28
CA ALA A 685 -19.05 -13.85 -5.30
C ALA A 685 -20.56 -13.76 -5.49
N TYR A 686 -21.28 -13.72 -4.37
CA TYR A 686 -22.71 -13.49 -4.30
C TYR A 686 -22.98 -12.21 -3.55
N THR A 687 -23.71 -11.27 -4.15
CA THR A 687 -24.08 -10.00 -3.53
C THR A 687 -25.60 -9.81 -3.61
N LEU A 688 -26.22 -9.52 -2.47
CA LEU A 688 -27.63 -9.17 -2.33
C LEU A 688 -27.76 -7.72 -1.88
N TYR A 689 -28.45 -6.90 -2.66
CA TYR A 689 -28.79 -5.49 -2.35
C TYR A 689 -30.26 -5.41 -1.94
N PHE A 690 -30.57 -4.66 -0.90
CA PHE A 690 -31.93 -4.47 -0.37
C PHE A 690 -32.18 -3.05 0.10
#